data_d394dea82398804e9fca13f079fff3a5
#
_entry.id   d394dea82398804e9fca13f079fff3a5
#
_cell.length_a   1.000
_cell.length_b   1.000
_cell.length_c   1.000
_cell.angle_alpha   90.00
_cell.angle_beta   90.00
_cell.angle_gamma   90.00
#
_symmetry.space_group_name_H-M   'P 1'
#
loop_
_entity.id
_entity.type
_entity.pdbx_description
1 polymer ?
#
loop_
_entity_poly.entity_id
_entity_poly.type
_entity_poly.pdbx_seq_one_letter_code
_entity_poly.pdbx_strand_id
1 'polypeptide(L)'
;MFGSKGPTRISSNLAQNFPVSYWNYMNIVIVESPAKAKTINKYLGSSYEVLASFGHVRDLPAKNGSVDPDANFKMIWEIDPKAAGRLNDIAKSLKNADRLILATDPDREGEAISWHVLEVLKEKRALKDQKIERVVFNAITKQAVTDAMKHPRQIDGALVDAYMARRALDYLVGFTLSPVLWRKLPGARSAGRVQSVALRLVCDRELEIEKFVAREYWSLIATLLTPRGDAFEARLVGADGKKIQRLDIGTGAEAEDFKKALEAASYAVTAVDAKPARRNPQAPFTTSTLQQEASRKYGFAPAHTMRIAQRLYEGIDIGGETTGLITYMRTDGVQIDPSAITQARQVIGEDYGKAYVPEAPRQYQAKAKNAQEAHEAIRPTDMSRRPDSMNRKLDADQARLYELIWKRTIASQMESAELERTTVDIAAKVGGRTLDLRATGQVVKFDGFLALYQEGRDDEEDEDSRRLPAMSPNDALKRQSLAVTQHFTEPPPRFSEASLVKRMEELGIGRPSTYASILQVLKDRGYVKLEKKRLHGEDKGRVVVAFLESFFARYVEYDFTANLEEQLDRISNNEISWQQVLKDFWTGFIGAVDEIKDLRVAQVLDVLDDMLGQHIYPPRADGGDIRQCPSCGNGRLNLKAGKFGAFVGCSNYPECRYTRQLAADSETTADRSLGQDPDTGRDVWVKAGRFGPYIQLGEAKDYAEGEKPKRAGIPKGTSPGDVELELALKLLSLPREIGKHPETGEPITAGLGRFGPFVKHEKTYASLEAGDEVFDIGLNRAVTLIAEKIAKGPSRRFGADPGKAIGDHPTLGTITVKSGRYGAYVTAGGVNATIPSDIEKDAVTLPQAIALIDERAAKGGGKPKKAAKPAKKAKATKSGDDAAPKTKKPAAKKAAKTKSDSTSKARAAVSSTAKTSPVKTSPTKAAAAKAPAKKSAGTT
;
A
#
# COMPACT_ATOMS: atom_id res chain seq x y z
N MET A 1 24.44 22.00 -83.73
CA MET A 1 25.78 21.53 -84.12
C MET A 1 26.56 21.19 -82.83
N PHE A 2 26.82 19.98 -82.62
CA PHE A 2 28.00 19.28 -82.13
C PHE A 2 28.80 20.01 -80.99
N GLY A 3 29.14 19.46 -79.86
CA GLY A 3 29.70 18.19 -79.65
C GLY A 3 29.87 17.84 -78.11
N SER A 4 29.81 16.55 -77.90
CA SER A 4 30.10 15.75 -76.72
C SER A 4 31.55 15.91 -76.24
N LYS A 5 31.80 15.93 -74.95
CA LYS A 5 32.98 15.28 -74.35
C LYS A 5 32.65 14.78 -72.93
N GLY A 6 33.00 13.53 -72.74
CA GLY A 6 32.68 12.69 -71.57
C GLY A 6 33.51 12.95 -70.31
N PRO A 7 33.40 12.10 -69.27
CA PRO A 7 33.68 12.44 -67.89
C PRO A 7 35.14 12.25 -67.51
N THR A 8 35.70 13.25 -66.86
CA THR A 8 37.00 13.13 -66.20
C THR A 8 36.80 12.78 -64.70
N ARG A 9 37.27 11.59 -64.34
CA ARG A 9 37.44 11.18 -62.91
C ARG A 9 38.36 12.19 -62.26
N ILE A 10 37.90 12.80 -61.13
CA ILE A 10 38.75 13.43 -60.16
C ILE A 10 38.61 12.66 -58.86
N SER A 11 39.78 12.18 -58.41
CA SER A 11 40.04 11.34 -57.26
C SER A 11 39.53 11.94 -55.93
N SER A 12 39.00 11.07 -55.09
CA SER A 12 38.81 11.15 -53.64
C SER A 12 40.08 11.63 -52.94
N ASN A 13 39.99 12.71 -52.16
CA ASN A 13 40.65 12.85 -50.87
C ASN A 13 40.45 14.28 -50.38
N LEU A 14 39.38 14.51 -49.63
CA LEU A 14 39.25 15.58 -48.63
C LEU A 14 38.30 15.07 -47.55
N ALA A 15 38.86 14.18 -46.72
CA ALA A 15 38.28 14.01 -45.35
C ALA A 15 38.56 15.32 -44.61
N GLN A 16 37.60 16.22 -44.67
CA GLN A 16 37.60 17.37 -43.78
C GLN A 16 37.33 16.83 -42.38
N ASN A 17 38.37 16.79 -41.56
CA ASN A 17 38.29 16.76 -40.13
C ASN A 17 37.48 17.99 -39.70
N PHE A 18 36.16 17.78 -39.49
CA PHE A 18 35.40 18.70 -38.63
C PHE A 18 35.95 18.47 -37.22
N PRO A 19 36.51 19.48 -36.56
CA PRO A 19 36.83 19.36 -35.15
C PRO A 19 35.48 19.11 -34.46
N VAL A 20 35.34 17.97 -33.78
CA VAL A 20 34.31 17.80 -32.78
C VAL A 20 34.56 18.90 -31.77
N SER A 21 33.83 19.99 -31.91
CA SER A 21 33.85 21.07 -30.93
C SER A 21 33.30 20.44 -29.63
N TYR A 22 34.24 20.11 -28.74
CA TYR A 22 33.90 19.88 -27.35
C TYR A 22 33.30 21.19 -26.85
N TRP A 23 31.95 21.19 -26.72
CA TRP A 23 31.27 22.28 -26.05
C TRP A 23 31.75 22.29 -24.60
N ASN A 24 32.51 23.28 -24.22
CA ASN A 24 32.91 23.53 -22.85
C ASN A 24 31.69 24.09 -22.13
N TYR A 25 30.94 23.21 -21.45
CA TYR A 25 29.86 23.62 -20.57
C TYR A 25 30.47 24.25 -19.32
N MET A 26 30.23 25.54 -19.13
CA MET A 26 30.65 26.25 -17.94
C MET A 26 29.81 25.90 -16.71
N ASN A 27 28.62 25.38 -16.89
CA ASN A 27 27.66 25.12 -15.82
C ASN A 27 27.09 23.69 -15.91
N ILE A 28 27.30 22.89 -14.88
CA ILE A 28 26.70 21.57 -14.74
C ILE A 28 25.53 21.67 -13.80
N VAL A 29 24.35 21.19 -14.23
CA VAL A 29 23.12 21.17 -13.43
C VAL A 29 22.75 19.71 -13.12
N ILE A 30 22.55 19.37 -11.85
CA ILE A 30 22.15 18.03 -11.42
C ILE A 30 20.70 18.05 -10.98
N VAL A 31 19.91 17.14 -11.55
CA VAL A 31 18.51 16.86 -11.18
C VAL A 31 18.34 15.38 -10.88
N GLU A 32 17.23 14.97 -10.25
CA GLU A 32 17.04 13.58 -9.86
C GLU A 32 16.56 12.67 -11.00
N SER A 33 15.87 13.19 -12.03
CA SER A 33 15.28 12.36 -13.06
C SER A 33 15.70 12.72 -14.48
N PRO A 34 15.79 11.75 -15.41
CA PRO A 34 16.07 12.00 -16.82
C PRO A 34 15.01 12.85 -17.52
N ALA A 35 13.75 12.76 -17.07
CA ALA A 35 12.67 13.57 -17.64
C ALA A 35 12.90 15.05 -17.33
N LYS A 36 13.20 15.39 -16.06
CA LYS A 36 13.60 16.75 -15.68
C LYS A 36 14.82 17.23 -16.43
N ALA A 37 15.86 16.40 -16.52
CA ALA A 37 17.07 16.75 -17.24
C ALA A 37 16.76 17.15 -18.69
N LYS A 38 15.95 16.36 -19.38
CA LYS A 38 15.53 16.63 -20.76
C LYS A 38 14.74 17.94 -20.89
N THR A 39 13.83 18.19 -19.95
CA THR A 39 12.98 19.39 -19.96
C THR A 39 13.80 20.64 -19.65
N ILE A 40 14.57 20.64 -18.57
CA ILE A 40 15.34 21.79 -18.10
C ILE A 40 16.48 22.15 -19.07
N ASN A 41 17.12 21.14 -19.67
CA ASN A 41 18.17 21.39 -20.66
C ASN A 41 17.68 22.19 -21.87
N LYS A 42 16.41 21.98 -22.29
CA LYS A 42 15.79 22.78 -23.36
C LYS A 42 15.59 24.25 -22.95
N TYR A 43 15.46 24.55 -21.66
CA TYR A 43 15.21 25.90 -21.17
C TYR A 43 16.50 26.72 -20.98
N LEU A 44 17.57 26.05 -20.54
CA LEU A 44 18.81 26.73 -20.14
C LEU A 44 19.79 26.98 -21.29
N GLY A 45 19.65 26.28 -22.42
CA GLY A 45 20.48 26.46 -23.61
C GLY A 45 21.89 25.86 -23.49
N SER A 46 22.75 26.17 -24.44
CA SER A 46 24.06 25.54 -24.65
C SER A 46 25.14 25.85 -23.62
N SER A 47 24.93 26.83 -22.74
CA SER A 47 25.86 27.14 -21.65
C SER A 47 25.74 26.20 -20.45
N TYR A 48 24.76 25.29 -20.47
CA TYR A 48 24.46 24.37 -19.39
C TYR A 48 24.41 22.94 -19.90
N GLU A 49 24.97 22.02 -19.12
CA GLU A 49 24.74 20.60 -19.26
C GLU A 49 23.88 20.10 -18.07
N VAL A 50 22.71 19.56 -18.34
CA VAL A 50 21.80 19.06 -17.30
C VAL A 50 21.89 17.54 -17.23
N LEU A 51 22.32 17.02 -16.10
CA LEU A 51 22.55 15.61 -15.84
C LEU A 51 21.61 15.08 -14.75
N ALA A 52 21.16 13.81 -14.87
CA ALA A 52 20.31 13.18 -13.89
C ALA A 52 21.11 12.25 -12.97
N SER A 53 20.83 12.32 -11.65
CA SER A 53 21.36 11.39 -10.65
C SER A 53 20.64 10.04 -10.66
N PHE A 54 19.40 9.97 -11.18
CA PHE A 54 18.49 8.83 -11.13
C PHE A 54 18.00 8.49 -9.71
N GLY A 55 17.67 9.52 -8.94
CA GLY A 55 17.21 9.44 -7.56
C GLY A 55 18.36 9.42 -6.58
N HIS A 56 18.19 8.68 -5.46
CA HIS A 56 19.24 8.56 -4.45
C HIS A 56 20.49 7.89 -5.00
N VAL A 57 21.64 8.48 -4.73
CA VAL A 57 22.94 8.00 -5.22
C VAL A 57 23.67 7.12 -4.21
N ARG A 58 23.35 7.22 -2.92
CA ARG A 58 23.85 6.35 -1.85
C ARG A 58 22.78 6.13 -0.79
N ASP A 59 22.87 5.02 -0.09
CA ASP A 59 21.95 4.66 0.99
C ASP A 59 22.68 3.90 2.10
N LEU A 60 22.01 3.73 3.25
CA LEU A 60 22.49 2.88 4.33
C LEU A 60 22.49 1.42 3.88
N PRO A 61 23.61 0.68 3.98
CA PRO A 61 23.62 -0.74 3.66
C PRO A 61 22.55 -1.53 4.42
N ALA A 62 21.92 -2.48 3.74
CA ALA A 62 20.88 -3.33 4.33
C ALA A 62 21.48 -4.42 5.23
N LYS A 63 22.34 -4.04 6.17
CA LYS A 63 23.00 -4.90 7.17
C LYS A 63 22.97 -4.22 8.53
N ASN A 64 23.01 -4.97 9.62
CA ASN A 64 23.07 -4.39 10.96
C ASN A 64 24.36 -3.58 11.17
N GLY A 65 24.30 -2.49 11.92
CA GLY A 65 25.44 -1.63 12.25
C GLY A 65 25.72 -0.50 11.23
N SER A 66 24.84 -0.23 10.27
CA SER A 66 25.02 0.91 9.36
C SER A 66 24.69 2.25 9.99
N VAL A 67 23.99 2.26 11.11
CA VAL A 67 23.84 3.37 12.04
C VAL A 67 24.38 2.91 13.40
N ASP A 68 25.30 3.65 13.98
CA ASP A 68 25.95 3.32 15.24
C ASP A 68 25.48 4.27 16.35
N PRO A 69 24.56 3.83 17.23
CA PRO A 69 24.06 4.66 18.34
C PRO A 69 25.15 5.08 19.34
N ASP A 70 26.16 4.23 19.57
CA ASP A 70 27.23 4.49 20.54
C ASP A 70 28.24 5.51 20.00
N ALA A 71 28.36 5.63 18.70
CA ALA A 71 29.17 6.64 18.02
C ALA A 71 28.35 7.86 17.57
N ASN A 72 27.41 8.34 18.41
CA ASN A 72 26.56 9.50 18.15
C ASN A 72 25.77 9.37 16.83
N PHE A 73 25.22 8.19 16.58
CA PHE A 73 24.43 7.85 15.39
C PHE A 73 25.20 8.03 14.07
N LYS A 74 26.50 7.79 14.08
CA LYS A 74 27.31 7.80 12.88
C LYS A 74 26.76 6.81 11.85
N MET A 75 26.59 7.29 10.61
CA MET A 75 26.02 6.54 9.49
C MET A 75 27.09 6.09 8.52
N ILE A 76 26.98 4.87 8.04
CA ILE A 76 27.80 4.29 6.97
C ILE A 76 26.98 4.36 5.68
N TRP A 77 27.49 5.06 4.68
CA TRP A 77 26.83 5.22 3.40
C TRP A 77 27.52 4.37 2.32
N GLU A 78 26.76 3.69 1.50
CA GLU A 78 27.24 2.97 0.32
C GLU A 78 26.61 3.56 -0.94
N ILE A 79 27.42 3.67 -2.02
CA ILE A 79 26.92 4.16 -3.32
C ILE A 79 26.06 3.05 -3.93
N ASP A 80 24.85 3.40 -4.40
CA ASP A 80 24.01 2.46 -5.16
C ASP A 80 24.78 2.04 -6.43
N PRO A 81 24.98 0.74 -6.67
CA PRO A 81 25.66 0.24 -7.84
C PRO A 81 25.10 0.77 -9.17
N LYS A 82 23.80 1.08 -9.20
CA LYS A 82 23.14 1.67 -10.38
C LYS A 82 23.52 3.13 -10.61
N ALA A 83 23.79 3.86 -9.53
CA ALA A 83 24.19 5.28 -9.60
C ALA A 83 25.68 5.48 -9.89
N ALA A 84 26.52 4.47 -9.63
CA ALA A 84 27.98 4.60 -9.74
C ALA A 84 28.45 5.07 -11.12
N GLY A 85 27.86 4.54 -12.20
CA GLY A 85 28.15 4.96 -13.57
C GLY A 85 27.82 6.44 -13.81
N ARG A 86 26.66 6.88 -13.35
CA ARG A 86 26.19 8.28 -13.49
C ARG A 86 27.03 9.27 -12.70
N LEU A 87 27.39 8.91 -11.48
CA LEU A 87 28.32 9.72 -10.69
C LEU A 87 29.69 9.89 -11.37
N ASN A 88 30.17 8.86 -12.07
CA ASN A 88 31.39 8.95 -12.87
C ASN A 88 31.21 9.86 -14.09
N ASP A 89 30.06 9.82 -14.75
CA ASP A 89 29.76 10.72 -15.87
C ASP A 89 29.69 12.17 -15.39
N ILE A 90 28.99 12.44 -14.28
CA ILE A 90 28.95 13.76 -13.64
C ILE A 90 30.37 14.25 -13.28
N ALA A 91 31.20 13.39 -12.67
CA ALA A 91 32.57 13.73 -12.33
C ALA A 91 33.45 14.03 -13.56
N LYS A 92 33.17 13.42 -14.72
CA LYS A 92 33.85 13.72 -15.99
C LYS A 92 33.45 15.09 -16.52
N SER A 93 32.15 15.40 -16.55
CA SER A 93 31.63 16.68 -17.03
C SER A 93 32.15 17.83 -16.18
N LEU A 94 32.29 17.64 -14.86
CA LEU A 94 32.80 18.66 -13.93
C LEU A 94 34.25 19.09 -14.17
N LYS A 95 35.07 18.28 -14.87
CA LYS A 95 36.47 18.64 -15.11
C LYS A 95 36.68 19.98 -15.84
N ASN A 96 35.68 20.31 -16.68
CA ASN A 96 35.73 21.51 -17.53
C ASN A 96 34.64 22.54 -17.17
N ALA A 97 34.03 22.40 -16.00
CA ALA A 97 32.93 23.23 -15.53
C ALA A 97 33.41 24.22 -14.46
N ASP A 98 32.83 25.41 -14.45
CA ASP A 98 33.09 26.45 -13.45
C ASP A 98 32.09 26.38 -12.29
N ARG A 99 30.89 25.88 -12.56
CA ARG A 99 29.78 25.81 -11.59
C ARG A 99 29.14 24.45 -11.53
N LEU A 100 28.82 24.00 -10.33
CA LEU A 100 27.94 22.86 -10.03
C LEU A 100 26.65 23.36 -9.40
N ILE A 101 25.53 23.17 -10.08
CA ILE A 101 24.21 23.60 -9.65
C ILE A 101 23.41 22.37 -9.31
N LEU A 102 22.99 22.25 -8.06
CA LEU A 102 22.17 21.16 -7.56
C LEU A 102 20.70 21.60 -7.62
N ALA A 103 19.92 21.03 -8.54
CA ALA A 103 18.56 21.44 -8.87
C ALA A 103 17.55 20.30 -8.70
N THR A 104 17.70 19.52 -7.62
CA THR A 104 16.77 18.47 -7.19
C THR A 104 15.49 19.06 -6.59
N ASP A 105 14.49 18.23 -6.28
CA ASP A 105 13.20 18.66 -5.74
C ASP A 105 13.34 19.56 -4.49
N PRO A 106 12.35 20.39 -4.19
CA PRO A 106 12.43 21.35 -3.08
C PRO A 106 12.26 20.70 -1.69
N ASP A 107 11.87 19.43 -1.61
CA ASP A 107 11.68 18.74 -0.34
C ASP A 107 12.99 18.25 0.31
N ARG A 108 12.89 17.73 1.56
CA ARG A 108 14.05 17.19 2.29
C ARG A 108 14.72 16.00 1.59
N GLU A 109 13.98 15.23 0.78
CA GLU A 109 14.55 14.14 -0.03
C GLU A 109 15.43 14.68 -1.15
N GLY A 110 14.97 15.72 -1.85
CA GLY A 110 15.76 16.41 -2.87
C GLY A 110 16.98 17.10 -2.30
N GLU A 111 16.87 17.72 -1.11
CA GLU A 111 18.02 18.34 -0.43
C GLU A 111 19.07 17.28 -0.07
N ALA A 112 18.63 16.12 0.43
CA ALA A 112 19.52 15.01 0.74
C ALA A 112 20.17 14.41 -0.51
N ILE A 113 19.46 14.30 -1.64
CA ILE A 113 20.06 13.87 -2.91
C ILE A 113 21.17 14.82 -3.33
N SER A 114 20.93 16.13 -3.27
CA SER A 114 21.93 17.16 -3.53
C SER A 114 23.18 17.00 -2.65
N TRP A 115 22.95 16.83 -1.35
CA TRP A 115 24.03 16.61 -0.38
C TRP A 115 24.80 15.32 -0.66
N HIS A 116 24.12 14.21 -0.91
CA HIS A 116 24.75 12.93 -1.22
C HIS A 116 25.59 12.99 -2.51
N VAL A 117 25.08 13.64 -3.55
CA VAL A 117 25.86 13.86 -4.80
C VAL A 117 27.12 14.64 -4.48
N LEU A 118 27.00 15.76 -3.74
CA LEU A 118 28.14 16.60 -3.37
C LEU A 118 29.21 15.83 -2.58
N GLU A 119 28.79 15.06 -1.56
CA GLU A 119 29.71 14.28 -0.74
C GLU A 119 30.46 13.21 -1.56
N VAL A 120 29.75 12.50 -2.44
CA VAL A 120 30.40 11.51 -3.32
C VAL A 120 31.39 12.17 -4.28
N LEU A 121 31.07 13.36 -4.80
CA LEU A 121 32.00 14.10 -5.67
C LEU A 121 33.25 14.59 -4.90
N LYS A 122 33.10 14.98 -3.62
CA LYS A 122 34.22 15.28 -2.72
C LYS A 122 35.08 14.04 -2.47
N GLU A 123 34.46 12.91 -2.11
CA GLU A 123 35.15 11.62 -1.89
C GLU A 123 35.95 11.18 -3.12
N LYS A 124 35.39 11.38 -4.32
CA LYS A 124 36.06 11.09 -5.60
C LYS A 124 37.12 12.13 -6.01
N ARG A 125 37.30 13.22 -5.26
CA ARG A 125 38.17 14.35 -5.58
C ARG A 125 37.87 14.92 -6.97
N ALA A 126 36.58 14.93 -7.35
CA ALA A 126 36.12 15.42 -8.64
C ALA A 126 35.88 16.93 -8.65
N LEU A 127 35.77 17.54 -7.48
CA LEU A 127 35.62 18.97 -7.28
C LEU A 127 37.00 19.65 -7.15
N LYS A 128 37.11 20.80 -7.79
CA LYS A 128 38.27 21.70 -7.69
C LYS A 128 37.77 23.03 -7.12
N ASP A 129 37.78 24.08 -7.98
CA ASP A 129 37.37 25.44 -7.61
C ASP A 129 35.92 25.76 -8.08
N GLN A 130 35.12 24.78 -8.44
CA GLN A 130 33.76 25.00 -8.93
C GLN A 130 32.89 25.67 -7.85
N LYS A 131 32.17 26.72 -8.25
CA LYS A 131 31.13 27.31 -7.41
C LYS A 131 29.98 26.34 -7.26
N ILE A 132 29.65 25.93 -6.02
CA ILE A 132 28.59 24.99 -5.70
C ILE A 132 27.36 25.77 -5.26
N GLU A 133 26.24 25.54 -5.93
CA GLU A 133 25.00 26.26 -5.72
C GLU A 133 23.82 25.29 -5.69
N ARG A 134 22.83 25.61 -4.89
CA ARG A 134 21.54 24.91 -4.79
C ARG A 134 20.45 25.80 -5.39
N VAL A 135 19.64 25.24 -6.29
CA VAL A 135 18.50 25.93 -6.92
C VAL A 135 17.25 25.11 -6.71
N VAL A 136 16.16 25.74 -6.27
CA VAL A 136 14.86 25.13 -6.03
C VAL A 136 13.77 25.85 -6.82
N PHE A 137 12.80 25.10 -7.32
CA PHE A 137 11.64 25.61 -8.05
C PHE A 137 10.43 24.70 -7.81
N ASN A 138 9.25 25.31 -7.66
CA ASN A 138 8.00 24.57 -7.44
C ASN A 138 7.31 24.11 -8.73
N ALA A 139 7.77 24.59 -9.89
CA ALA A 139 7.23 24.26 -11.21
C ALA A 139 8.34 24.10 -12.24
N ILE A 140 8.22 23.14 -13.15
CA ILE A 140 9.18 22.92 -14.24
C ILE A 140 8.66 23.62 -15.50
N THR A 141 8.61 24.93 -15.43
CA THR A 141 8.37 25.84 -16.57
C THR A 141 9.61 26.63 -16.90
N LYS A 142 9.71 27.12 -18.14
CA LYS A 142 10.88 27.93 -18.56
C LYS A 142 11.09 29.12 -17.64
N GLN A 143 10.03 29.85 -17.30
CA GLN A 143 10.09 31.02 -16.44
C GLN A 143 10.54 30.65 -15.02
N ALA A 144 9.87 29.68 -14.36
CA ALA A 144 10.19 29.29 -13.00
C ALA A 144 11.65 28.81 -12.88
N VAL A 145 12.12 27.98 -13.83
CA VAL A 145 13.50 27.50 -13.83
C VAL A 145 14.49 28.65 -14.06
N THR A 146 14.25 29.53 -15.04
CA THR A 146 15.18 30.64 -15.31
C THR A 146 15.21 31.69 -14.20
N ASP A 147 14.10 31.91 -13.53
CA ASP A 147 14.02 32.81 -12.37
C ASP A 147 14.72 32.21 -11.15
N ALA A 148 14.52 30.90 -10.90
CA ALA A 148 15.22 30.18 -9.82
C ALA A 148 16.74 30.19 -10.02
N MET A 149 17.24 30.09 -11.26
CA MET A 149 18.68 30.18 -11.58
C MET A 149 19.30 31.53 -11.24
N LYS A 150 18.53 32.59 -11.09
CA LYS A 150 18.99 33.93 -10.66
C LYS A 150 19.14 34.04 -9.15
N HIS A 151 18.51 33.12 -8.38
CA HIS A 151 18.45 33.17 -6.92
C HIS A 151 18.98 31.87 -6.30
N PRO A 152 20.21 31.46 -6.57
CA PRO A 152 20.80 30.28 -5.97
C PRO A 152 21.05 30.46 -4.48
N ARG A 153 20.98 29.38 -3.72
CA ARG A 153 21.30 29.30 -2.30
C ARG A 153 22.37 28.25 -2.01
N GLN A 154 22.72 28.05 -0.77
CA GLN A 154 23.50 26.89 -0.33
C GLN A 154 22.57 25.72 -0.01
N ILE A 155 23.14 24.51 0.11
CA ILE A 155 22.41 23.35 0.63
C ILE A 155 21.97 23.69 2.06
N ASP A 156 20.70 23.39 2.35
CA ASP A 156 20.13 23.58 3.67
C ASP A 156 20.50 22.42 4.59
N GLY A 157 21.38 22.69 5.54
CA GLY A 157 21.87 21.69 6.50
C GLY A 157 20.76 21.12 7.39
N ALA A 158 19.77 21.94 7.77
CA ALA A 158 18.67 21.50 8.64
C ALA A 158 17.74 20.51 7.93
N LEU A 159 17.47 20.73 6.65
CA LEU A 159 16.71 19.77 5.83
C LEU A 159 17.48 18.43 5.66
N VAL A 160 18.80 18.50 5.46
CA VAL A 160 19.65 17.31 5.41
C VAL A 160 19.64 16.57 6.75
N ASP A 161 19.75 17.28 7.86
CA ASP A 161 19.72 16.73 9.21
C ASP A 161 18.38 16.03 9.51
N ALA A 162 17.25 16.63 9.10
CA ALA A 162 15.94 16.02 9.23
C ALA A 162 15.77 14.75 8.39
N TYR A 163 16.34 14.74 7.18
CA TYR A 163 16.41 13.53 6.35
C TYR A 163 17.25 12.44 7.02
N MET A 164 18.45 12.78 7.53
CA MET A 164 19.33 11.85 8.22
C MET A 164 18.66 11.27 9.47
N ALA A 165 18.01 12.10 10.28
CA ALA A 165 17.26 11.66 11.45
C ALA A 165 16.17 10.65 11.07
N ARG A 166 15.34 10.98 10.08
CA ARG A 166 14.28 10.07 9.59
C ARG A 166 14.87 8.76 9.09
N ARG A 167 15.92 8.84 8.26
CA ARG A 167 16.54 7.65 7.68
C ARG A 167 17.16 6.74 8.75
N ALA A 168 17.80 7.33 9.77
CA ALA A 168 18.34 6.60 10.91
C ALA A 168 17.24 5.96 11.76
N LEU A 169 16.18 6.69 12.09
CA LEU A 169 15.02 6.15 12.82
C LEU A 169 14.40 4.94 12.11
N ASP A 170 14.09 5.09 10.83
CA ASP A 170 13.47 4.02 10.05
C ASP A 170 14.40 2.81 9.91
N TYR A 171 15.71 3.05 9.80
CA TYR A 171 16.73 2.01 9.79
C TYR A 171 16.82 1.29 11.15
N LEU A 172 17.00 2.03 12.24
CA LEU A 172 17.14 1.47 13.60
C LEU A 172 15.91 0.66 14.00
N VAL A 173 14.70 1.21 13.79
CA VAL A 173 13.46 0.47 14.08
C VAL A 173 13.34 -0.77 13.21
N GLY A 174 13.55 -0.64 11.91
CA GLY A 174 13.40 -1.74 10.95
C GLY A 174 14.38 -2.89 11.21
N PHE A 175 15.65 -2.59 11.45
CA PHE A 175 16.70 -3.59 11.66
C PHE A 175 16.73 -4.18 13.06
N THR A 176 16.14 -3.50 14.05
CA THR A 176 16.04 -4.00 15.43
C THR A 176 14.74 -4.78 15.64
N LEU A 177 13.61 -4.22 15.25
CA LEU A 177 12.29 -4.79 15.53
C LEU A 177 11.95 -5.98 14.60
N SER A 178 12.28 -5.91 13.31
CA SER A 178 11.97 -7.00 12.38
C SER A 178 12.64 -8.33 12.75
N PRO A 179 13.91 -8.41 13.18
CA PRO A 179 14.51 -9.64 13.71
C PRO A 179 13.84 -10.17 14.96
N VAL A 180 13.35 -9.30 15.85
CA VAL A 180 12.56 -9.71 17.01
C VAL A 180 11.26 -10.37 16.57
N LEU A 181 10.53 -9.74 15.65
CA LEU A 181 9.31 -10.32 15.05
C LEU A 181 9.58 -11.70 14.42
N TRP A 182 10.64 -11.85 13.63
CA TRP A 182 10.94 -13.14 12.97
C TRP A 182 11.24 -14.26 13.96
N ARG A 183 11.85 -13.93 15.10
CA ARG A 183 12.17 -14.91 16.17
C ARG A 183 10.96 -15.26 17.03
N LYS A 184 10.09 -14.27 17.31
CA LYS A 184 8.95 -14.44 18.22
C LYS A 184 7.65 -14.81 17.50
N LEU A 185 7.48 -14.34 16.26
CA LEU A 185 6.29 -14.57 15.42
C LEU A 185 6.69 -15.15 14.05
N PRO A 186 6.86 -16.48 13.94
CA PRO A 186 7.11 -17.12 12.65
C PRO A 186 6.03 -16.77 11.63
N GLY A 187 6.44 -16.25 10.46
CA GLY A 187 5.53 -15.80 9.39
C GLY A 187 5.28 -14.29 9.33
N ALA A 188 5.58 -13.54 10.39
CA ALA A 188 5.63 -12.09 10.33
C ALA A 188 6.76 -11.61 9.39
N ARG A 189 6.55 -10.49 8.68
CA ARG A 189 7.54 -10.01 7.70
C ARG A 189 8.38 -8.86 8.24
N SER A 190 7.78 -7.73 8.56
CA SER A 190 8.49 -6.58 9.10
C SER A 190 7.54 -5.67 9.87
N ALA A 191 8.09 -4.92 10.80
CA ALA A 191 7.48 -3.75 11.39
C ALA A 191 8.30 -2.51 11.05
N GLY A 192 7.67 -1.35 11.10
CA GLY A 192 8.31 -0.07 10.91
C GLY A 192 7.49 1.02 11.57
N ARG A 193 8.13 2.10 11.93
CA ARG A 193 7.59 3.17 12.76
C ARG A 193 6.20 3.65 12.32
N VAL A 194 6.03 4.11 11.10
CA VAL A 194 4.76 4.65 10.59
C VAL A 194 3.84 3.55 10.04
N GLN A 195 4.41 2.54 9.35
CA GLN A 195 3.63 1.45 8.76
C GLN A 195 2.86 0.63 9.81
N SER A 196 3.45 0.43 11.00
CA SER A 196 2.80 -0.34 12.08
C SER A 196 1.62 0.42 12.68
N VAL A 197 1.73 1.73 12.79
CA VAL A 197 0.66 2.60 13.29
C VAL A 197 -0.48 2.71 12.26
N ALA A 198 -0.16 2.81 10.98
CA ALA A 198 -1.16 2.76 9.92
C ALA A 198 -1.89 1.39 9.87
N LEU A 199 -1.18 0.29 10.15
CA LEU A 199 -1.79 -1.04 10.29
C LEU A 199 -2.72 -1.10 11.51
N ARG A 200 -2.30 -0.51 12.64
CA ARG A 200 -3.10 -0.44 13.86
C ARG A 200 -4.44 0.27 13.60
N LEU A 201 -4.47 1.39 12.88
CA LEU A 201 -5.72 2.07 12.49
C LEU A 201 -6.71 1.12 11.80
N VAL A 202 -6.22 0.26 10.91
CA VAL A 202 -7.07 -0.72 10.22
C VAL A 202 -7.53 -1.81 11.19
N CYS A 203 -6.66 -2.31 12.06
CA CYS A 203 -7.01 -3.35 13.03
C CYS A 203 -7.98 -2.84 14.10
N ASP A 204 -7.80 -1.61 14.60
CA ASP A 204 -8.72 -0.97 15.55
C ASP A 204 -10.12 -0.82 14.93
N ARG A 205 -10.21 -0.45 13.64
CA ARG A 205 -11.47 -0.39 12.92
C ARG A 205 -12.13 -1.78 12.78
N GLU A 206 -11.37 -2.83 12.54
CA GLU A 206 -11.90 -4.19 12.53
C GLU A 206 -12.43 -4.59 13.91
N LEU A 207 -11.72 -4.21 14.98
CA LEU A 207 -12.17 -4.47 16.36
C LEU A 207 -13.44 -3.67 16.71
N GLU A 208 -13.56 -2.42 16.24
CA GLU A 208 -14.79 -1.62 16.37
C GLU A 208 -15.98 -2.31 15.69
N ILE A 209 -15.75 -2.85 14.48
CA ILE A 209 -16.78 -3.58 13.72
C ILE A 209 -17.18 -4.88 14.43
N GLU A 210 -16.22 -5.65 14.95
CA GLU A 210 -16.47 -6.92 15.65
C GLU A 210 -17.22 -6.73 16.99
N LYS A 211 -16.95 -5.62 17.69
CA LYS A 211 -17.63 -5.28 18.95
C LYS A 211 -18.97 -4.59 18.74
N PHE A 212 -19.28 -4.21 17.51
CA PHE A 212 -20.50 -3.49 17.24
C PHE A 212 -21.72 -4.37 17.43
N VAL A 213 -22.71 -3.85 18.16
CA VAL A 213 -24.02 -4.50 18.35
C VAL A 213 -25.06 -3.67 17.61
N ALA A 214 -25.66 -4.23 16.60
CA ALA A 214 -26.73 -3.59 15.85
C ALA A 214 -27.95 -3.33 16.77
N ARG A 215 -28.46 -2.10 16.73
CA ARG A 215 -29.66 -1.69 17.44
C ARG A 215 -30.77 -1.41 16.44
N GLU A 216 -31.92 -2.03 16.70
CA GLU A 216 -33.12 -1.78 15.92
C GLU A 216 -33.66 -0.37 16.17
N TYR A 217 -34.13 0.26 15.12
CA TYR A 217 -34.88 1.50 15.20
C TYR A 217 -35.82 1.63 14.02
N TRP A 218 -36.84 2.47 14.18
CA TRP A 218 -37.87 2.67 13.15
C TRP A 218 -37.98 4.12 12.72
N SER A 219 -38.31 4.34 11.48
CA SER A 219 -38.60 5.67 10.95
C SER A 219 -39.99 5.69 10.32
N LEU A 220 -40.70 6.82 10.51
CA LEU A 220 -42.00 7.04 9.91
C LEU A 220 -41.89 8.25 9.00
N ILE A 221 -42.20 8.07 7.71
CA ILE A 221 -42.20 9.10 6.69
C ILE A 221 -43.58 9.15 6.05
N ALA A 222 -44.21 10.32 6.15
CA ALA A 222 -45.50 10.58 5.51
C ALA A 222 -45.27 11.26 4.17
N THR A 223 -45.88 10.75 3.10
CA THR A 223 -46.03 11.47 1.87
C THR A 223 -47.29 12.30 1.95
N LEU A 224 -47.13 13.63 1.90
CA LEU A 224 -48.20 14.61 2.07
C LEU A 224 -48.43 15.38 0.76
N LEU A 225 -49.67 15.77 0.50
CA LEU A 225 -50.06 16.61 -0.62
C LEU A 225 -50.37 18.01 -0.09
N THR A 226 -49.85 19.03 -0.76
CA THR A 226 -50.21 20.43 -0.56
C THR A 226 -51.65 20.67 -1.04
N PRO A 227 -52.29 21.82 -0.68
CA PRO A 227 -53.58 22.19 -1.21
C PRO A 227 -53.60 22.26 -2.73
N ARG A 228 -52.46 22.40 -3.43
CA ARG A 228 -52.29 22.38 -4.87
C ARG A 228 -52.15 20.99 -5.49
N GLY A 229 -51.95 19.97 -4.65
CA GLY A 229 -51.78 18.60 -5.10
C GLY A 229 -50.30 18.18 -5.25
N ASP A 230 -49.34 19.03 -4.91
CA ASP A 230 -47.90 18.70 -4.97
C ASP A 230 -47.51 17.76 -3.84
N ALA A 231 -46.85 16.67 -4.13
CA ALA A 231 -46.43 15.66 -3.17
C ALA A 231 -45.04 15.97 -2.57
N PHE A 232 -44.84 15.72 -1.30
CA PHE A 232 -43.54 15.80 -0.61
C PHE A 232 -43.52 14.88 0.61
N GLU A 233 -42.31 14.54 1.09
CA GLU A 233 -42.11 13.66 2.22
C GLU A 233 -41.80 14.44 3.50
N ALA A 234 -42.37 14.01 4.61
CA ALA A 234 -42.11 14.57 5.92
C ALA A 234 -41.89 13.44 6.93
N ARG A 235 -40.82 13.55 7.71
CA ARG A 235 -40.43 12.56 8.73
C ARG A 235 -40.98 12.93 10.11
N LEU A 236 -41.44 11.96 10.87
CA LEU A 236 -41.80 12.13 12.27
C LEU A 236 -40.53 12.50 13.08
N VAL A 237 -40.59 13.63 13.81
CA VAL A 237 -39.47 14.19 14.60
C VAL A 237 -39.88 14.54 16.04
N GLY A 238 -41.15 14.45 16.40
CA GLY A 238 -41.62 14.78 17.72
C GLY A 238 -43.02 14.24 18.01
N ALA A 239 -43.37 14.08 19.26
CA ALA A 239 -44.70 13.72 19.76
C ALA A 239 -44.98 14.41 21.10
N ASP A 240 -46.16 15.05 21.20
CA ASP A 240 -46.66 15.69 22.42
C ASP A 240 -45.64 16.64 23.07
N GLY A 241 -44.97 17.45 22.21
CA GLY A 241 -43.95 18.44 22.61
C GLY A 241 -42.57 17.83 22.96
N LYS A 242 -42.40 16.54 22.85
CA LYS A 242 -41.09 15.86 23.01
C LYS A 242 -40.47 15.54 21.68
N LYS A 243 -39.19 15.84 21.49
CA LYS A 243 -38.43 15.53 20.30
C LYS A 243 -38.16 14.01 20.25
N ILE A 244 -38.42 13.40 19.13
CA ILE A 244 -38.04 12.00 18.81
C ILE A 244 -36.70 12.01 18.09
N GLN A 245 -35.70 11.31 18.66
CA GLN A 245 -34.40 11.11 18.04
C GLN A 245 -34.39 9.82 17.20
N ARG A 246 -33.35 9.62 16.41
CA ARG A 246 -33.23 8.50 15.45
C ARG A 246 -33.47 7.13 16.09
N LEU A 247 -33.06 6.90 17.33
CA LEU A 247 -33.12 5.62 18.02
C LEU A 247 -34.24 5.51 19.09
N ASP A 248 -35.10 6.49 19.19
CA ASP A 248 -36.14 6.53 20.25
C ASP A 248 -37.33 5.60 19.95
N ILE A 249 -37.57 5.28 18.67
CA ILE A 249 -38.57 4.28 18.29
C ILE A 249 -37.81 2.97 18.08
N GLY A 250 -37.72 2.16 19.13
CA GLY A 250 -36.89 0.96 19.21
C GLY A 250 -37.58 -0.34 18.84
N THR A 251 -38.92 -0.32 18.74
CA THR A 251 -39.71 -1.54 18.51
C THR A 251 -40.77 -1.35 17.44
N GLY A 252 -41.12 -2.43 16.74
CA GLY A 252 -42.22 -2.41 15.76
C GLY A 252 -43.59 -2.09 16.39
N ALA A 253 -43.81 -2.42 17.66
CA ALA A 253 -45.04 -2.08 18.38
C ALA A 253 -45.21 -0.57 18.58
N GLU A 254 -44.13 0.13 18.97
CA GLU A 254 -44.12 1.60 19.09
C GLU A 254 -44.32 2.26 17.72
N ALA A 255 -43.66 1.72 16.67
CA ALA A 255 -43.79 2.23 15.32
C ALA A 255 -45.23 2.08 14.80
N GLU A 256 -45.90 0.96 15.10
CA GLU A 256 -47.29 0.73 14.70
C GLU A 256 -48.29 1.61 15.47
N ASP A 257 -47.99 1.97 16.75
CA ASP A 257 -48.79 2.95 17.50
C ASP A 257 -48.72 4.33 16.87
N PHE A 258 -47.51 4.80 16.54
CA PHE A 258 -47.35 6.06 15.82
C PHE A 258 -47.99 6.01 14.44
N LYS A 259 -47.91 4.92 13.74
CA LYS A 259 -48.55 4.73 12.42
C LYS A 259 -50.05 4.92 12.53
N LYS A 260 -50.73 4.19 13.45
CA LYS A 260 -52.19 4.32 13.69
C LYS A 260 -52.58 5.75 14.03
N ALA A 261 -51.78 6.42 14.88
CA ALA A 261 -52.01 7.81 15.23
C ALA A 261 -51.89 8.75 14.01
N LEU A 262 -50.84 8.56 13.20
CA LEU A 262 -50.64 9.29 11.96
C LEU A 262 -51.71 9.00 10.90
N GLU A 263 -52.19 7.77 10.81
CA GLU A 263 -53.27 7.41 9.87
C GLU A 263 -54.59 8.11 10.17
N ALA A 264 -54.90 8.36 11.41
CA ALA A 264 -56.12 9.04 11.87
C ALA A 264 -55.97 10.56 12.01
N ALA A 265 -54.73 11.10 11.86
CA ALA A 265 -54.47 12.51 12.11
C ALA A 265 -54.89 13.44 10.99
N SER A 266 -55.21 14.65 11.36
CA SER A 266 -55.28 15.81 10.46
C SER A 266 -53.95 16.55 10.45
N TYR A 267 -53.51 16.94 9.26
CA TYR A 267 -52.20 17.55 9.03
C TYR A 267 -52.31 19.02 8.67
N ALA A 268 -51.50 19.85 9.31
CA ALA A 268 -51.38 21.26 8.98
C ALA A 268 -49.94 21.74 9.12
N VAL A 269 -49.54 22.64 8.25
CA VAL A 269 -48.23 23.31 8.35
C VAL A 269 -48.25 24.24 9.56
N THR A 270 -47.29 24.10 10.45
CA THR A 270 -47.15 24.98 11.64
C THR A 270 -46.17 26.12 11.39
N ALA A 271 -45.08 25.81 10.68
CA ALA A 271 -44.05 26.78 10.37
C ALA A 271 -43.37 26.45 9.04
N VAL A 272 -42.95 27.47 8.32
CA VAL A 272 -42.09 27.41 7.16
C VAL A 272 -40.90 28.34 7.41
N ASP A 273 -39.70 27.74 7.54
CA ASP A 273 -38.47 28.47 7.86
C ASP A 273 -37.50 28.32 6.68
N ALA A 274 -37.37 29.39 5.91
CA ALA A 274 -36.43 29.43 4.76
C ALA A 274 -35.20 30.25 5.17
N LYS A 275 -34.05 29.59 5.26
CA LYS A 275 -32.79 30.22 5.63
C LYS A 275 -31.80 30.19 4.50
N PRO A 276 -31.13 31.33 4.22
CA PRO A 276 -30.02 31.34 3.30
C PRO A 276 -28.87 30.51 3.90
N ALA A 277 -28.28 29.67 3.08
CA ALA A 277 -27.09 28.89 3.41
C ALA A 277 -26.02 29.17 2.35
N ARG A 278 -24.79 29.38 2.79
CA ARG A 278 -23.67 29.63 1.88
C ARG A 278 -22.71 28.46 1.92
N ARG A 279 -22.35 27.93 0.77
CA ARG A 279 -21.36 26.86 0.63
C ARG A 279 -20.11 27.42 -0.01
N ASN A 280 -18.99 27.34 0.71
CA ASN A 280 -17.70 27.83 0.25
C ASN A 280 -16.93 26.74 -0.50
N PRO A 281 -16.15 27.10 -1.53
CA PRO A 281 -15.25 26.17 -2.18
C PRO A 281 -14.13 25.76 -1.24
N GLN A 282 -13.66 24.54 -1.42
CA GLN A 282 -12.54 24.00 -0.68
C GLN A 282 -11.20 24.53 -1.19
N ALA A 283 -10.14 24.43 -0.37
CA ALA A 283 -8.78 24.77 -0.75
C ALA A 283 -8.28 23.97 -1.98
N PRO A 284 -7.29 24.49 -2.70
CA PRO A 284 -6.57 23.72 -3.71
C PRO A 284 -5.99 22.43 -3.12
N PHE A 285 -5.58 21.50 -3.97
CA PHE A 285 -5.11 20.22 -3.49
C PHE A 285 -3.79 20.27 -2.75
N THR A 286 -3.74 19.57 -1.62
CA THR A 286 -2.54 18.97 -1.04
C THR A 286 -2.31 17.58 -1.61
N THR A 287 -1.18 16.94 -1.31
CA THR A 287 -0.93 15.53 -1.68
C THR A 287 -2.03 14.61 -1.17
N SER A 288 -2.43 14.77 0.08
CA SER A 288 -3.44 13.93 0.72
C SER A 288 -4.80 14.12 0.07
N THR A 289 -5.27 15.36 -0.08
CA THR A 289 -6.59 15.64 -0.68
C THR A 289 -6.66 15.26 -2.15
N LEU A 290 -5.55 15.36 -2.90
CA LEU A 290 -5.47 14.86 -4.27
C LEU A 290 -5.61 13.33 -4.33
N GLN A 291 -4.93 12.61 -3.46
CA GLN A 291 -5.03 11.15 -3.38
C GLN A 291 -6.45 10.70 -3.01
N GLN A 292 -7.10 11.41 -2.08
CA GLN A 292 -8.47 11.15 -1.66
C GLN A 292 -9.45 11.31 -2.83
N GLU A 293 -9.42 12.46 -3.50
CA GLU A 293 -10.35 12.75 -4.59
C GLU A 293 -10.11 11.90 -5.84
N ALA A 294 -8.86 11.63 -6.20
CA ALA A 294 -8.53 10.74 -7.30
C ALA A 294 -9.00 9.29 -7.01
N SER A 295 -8.94 8.86 -5.75
CA SER A 295 -9.46 7.56 -5.34
C SER A 295 -10.99 7.50 -5.38
N ARG A 296 -11.69 8.54 -4.90
CA ARG A 296 -13.15 8.61 -4.91
C ARG A 296 -13.72 8.66 -6.32
N LYS A 297 -13.23 9.58 -7.15
CA LYS A 297 -13.78 9.85 -8.49
C LYS A 297 -13.35 8.85 -9.54
N TYR A 298 -12.11 8.37 -9.48
CA TYR A 298 -11.53 7.53 -10.55
C TYR A 298 -11.10 6.15 -10.06
N GLY A 299 -11.14 5.86 -8.75
CA GLY A 299 -10.65 4.61 -8.20
C GLY A 299 -9.13 4.49 -8.25
N PHE A 300 -8.40 5.59 -8.39
CA PHE A 300 -6.94 5.57 -8.44
C PHE A 300 -6.36 5.27 -7.07
N ALA A 301 -5.51 4.25 -7.00
CA ALA A 301 -4.72 4.00 -5.79
C ALA A 301 -3.73 5.16 -5.54
N PRO A 302 -3.41 5.52 -4.29
CA PRO A 302 -2.50 6.62 -3.97
C PRO A 302 -1.15 6.54 -4.69
N ALA A 303 -0.55 5.35 -4.80
CA ALA A 303 0.70 5.15 -5.53
C ALA A 303 0.56 5.40 -7.05
N HIS A 304 -0.61 5.11 -7.63
CA HIS A 304 -0.89 5.40 -9.03
C HIS A 304 -1.07 6.90 -9.26
N THR A 305 -1.86 7.56 -8.40
CA THR A 305 -2.06 9.02 -8.41
C THR A 305 -0.71 9.75 -8.36
N MET A 306 0.16 9.38 -7.43
CA MET A 306 1.48 10.04 -7.30
C MET A 306 2.38 9.80 -8.51
N ARG A 307 2.30 8.63 -9.14
CA ARG A 307 3.08 8.35 -10.36
C ARG A 307 2.64 9.20 -11.54
N ILE A 308 1.33 9.44 -11.69
CA ILE A 308 0.77 10.32 -12.71
C ILE A 308 1.17 11.77 -12.40
N ALA A 309 0.96 12.21 -11.16
CA ALA A 309 1.32 13.57 -10.73
C ALA A 309 2.81 13.87 -10.95
N GLN A 310 3.71 12.92 -10.67
CA GLN A 310 5.14 13.04 -10.95
C GLN A 310 5.40 13.29 -12.43
N ARG A 311 4.74 12.57 -13.34
CA ARG A 311 4.89 12.79 -14.78
C ARG A 311 4.38 14.16 -15.21
N LEU A 312 3.22 14.60 -14.69
CA LEU A 312 2.65 15.92 -14.97
C LEU A 312 3.59 17.05 -14.49
N TYR A 313 4.29 16.85 -13.37
CA TYR A 313 5.26 17.80 -12.84
C TYR A 313 6.56 17.82 -13.62
N GLU A 314 7.16 16.66 -13.93
CA GLU A 314 8.49 16.56 -14.55
C GLU A 314 8.55 17.07 -16.00
N GLY A 315 7.42 17.10 -16.66
CA GLY A 315 7.27 17.63 -18.02
C GLY A 315 6.78 16.59 -19.02
N ILE A 316 5.79 17.03 -19.77
CA ILE A 316 5.15 16.29 -20.86
C ILE A 316 5.28 17.09 -22.16
N ASP A 317 5.49 16.38 -23.25
CA ASP A 317 5.46 16.97 -24.58
C ASP A 317 3.98 17.22 -24.99
N ILE A 318 3.63 18.48 -25.12
CA ILE A 318 2.26 18.91 -25.46
C ILE A 318 2.13 19.38 -26.92
N GLY A 319 3.03 18.92 -27.79
CA GLY A 319 3.01 19.28 -29.22
C GLY A 319 3.81 20.56 -29.51
N GLY A 320 5.14 20.42 -29.48
CA GLY A 320 6.09 21.50 -29.73
C GLY A 320 6.76 22.09 -28.49
N GLU A 321 6.15 21.93 -27.32
CA GLU A 321 6.72 22.32 -26.04
C GLU A 321 6.72 21.13 -25.07
N THR A 322 7.84 20.93 -24.33
CA THR A 322 7.89 19.99 -23.21
C THR A 322 7.92 20.83 -21.93
N THR A 323 6.90 20.69 -21.08
CA THR A 323 6.75 21.53 -19.88
C THR A 323 6.06 20.77 -18.75
N GLY A 324 6.35 21.14 -17.50
CA GLY A 324 5.59 20.70 -16.35
C GLY A 324 4.22 21.35 -16.35
N LEU A 325 3.18 20.52 -16.17
CA LEU A 325 1.77 20.96 -16.23
C LEU A 325 1.20 21.30 -14.87
N ILE A 326 1.82 20.81 -13.80
CA ILE A 326 1.41 21.07 -12.41
C ILE A 326 2.60 21.51 -11.57
N THR A 327 2.33 22.14 -10.44
CA THR A 327 3.32 22.44 -9.40
C THR A 327 3.77 21.17 -8.68
N TYR A 328 4.77 21.26 -7.81
CA TYR A 328 5.30 20.15 -7.05
C TYR A 328 4.19 19.44 -6.25
N MET A 329 4.10 18.12 -6.41
CA MET A 329 2.95 17.34 -5.95
C MET A 329 3.11 16.74 -4.54
N ARG A 330 4.26 16.87 -3.91
CA ARG A 330 4.46 16.44 -2.51
C ARG A 330 4.41 17.67 -1.61
N THR A 331 3.22 18.08 -1.25
CA THR A 331 2.96 19.29 -0.45
C THR A 331 1.76 19.12 0.45
N ASP A 332 1.80 19.71 1.60
CA ASP A 332 0.67 19.97 2.51
C ASP A 332 0.22 21.43 2.49
N GLY A 333 0.87 22.25 1.66
CA GLY A 333 0.51 23.63 1.41
C GLY A 333 -0.79 23.80 0.63
N VAL A 334 -1.54 24.85 0.94
CA VAL A 334 -2.79 25.23 0.28
C VAL A 334 -2.74 26.62 -0.34
N GLN A 335 -1.60 27.29 -0.27
CA GLN A 335 -1.42 28.63 -0.82
C GLN A 335 -1.17 28.57 -2.32
N ILE A 336 -1.58 29.60 -3.02
CA ILE A 336 -1.37 29.76 -4.47
C ILE A 336 -0.59 31.05 -4.70
N ASP A 337 0.37 31.02 -5.62
CA ASP A 337 1.08 32.21 -6.04
C ASP A 337 0.13 33.31 -6.51
N PRO A 338 0.33 34.60 -6.14
CA PRO A 338 -0.55 35.69 -6.52
C PRO A 338 -0.77 35.86 -8.03
N SER A 339 0.26 35.57 -8.83
CA SER A 339 0.12 35.61 -10.30
C SER A 339 -0.80 34.53 -10.84
N ALA A 340 -0.76 33.33 -10.25
CA ALA A 340 -1.63 32.22 -10.58
C ALA A 340 -3.08 32.47 -10.13
N ILE A 341 -3.29 33.13 -8.97
CA ILE A 341 -4.61 33.59 -8.55
C ILE A 341 -5.20 34.55 -9.57
N THR A 342 -4.38 35.50 -10.05
CA THR A 342 -4.81 36.48 -11.07
C THR A 342 -5.23 35.76 -12.37
N GLN A 343 -4.45 34.80 -12.84
CA GLN A 343 -4.80 33.98 -14.00
C GLN A 343 -6.08 33.18 -13.78
N ALA A 344 -6.25 32.53 -12.61
CA ALA A 344 -7.46 31.78 -12.29
C ALA A 344 -8.70 32.65 -12.32
N ARG A 345 -8.63 33.85 -11.74
CA ARG A 345 -9.72 34.84 -11.72
C ARG A 345 -10.07 35.34 -13.13
N GLN A 346 -9.07 35.52 -13.98
CA GLN A 346 -9.30 35.87 -15.40
C GLN A 346 -10.06 34.72 -16.10
N VAL A 347 -9.59 33.47 -15.96
CA VAL A 347 -10.26 32.29 -16.56
C VAL A 347 -11.70 32.16 -16.06
N ILE A 348 -11.96 32.39 -14.77
CA ILE A 348 -13.32 32.37 -14.23
C ILE A 348 -14.21 33.44 -14.91
N GLY A 349 -13.68 34.65 -15.07
CA GLY A 349 -14.40 35.73 -15.71
C GLY A 349 -14.69 35.45 -17.17
N GLU A 350 -13.77 34.79 -17.89
CA GLU A 350 -13.93 34.41 -19.30
C GLU A 350 -14.93 33.26 -19.48
N ASP A 351 -14.85 32.21 -18.67
CA ASP A 351 -15.61 30.97 -18.89
C ASP A 351 -16.99 30.97 -18.20
N TYR A 352 -17.14 31.67 -17.06
CA TYR A 352 -18.35 31.67 -16.25
C TYR A 352 -18.97 33.06 -16.06
N GLY A 353 -18.24 34.12 -16.34
CA GLY A 353 -18.72 35.50 -16.21
C GLY A 353 -18.35 36.13 -14.85
N LYS A 354 -18.55 37.45 -14.77
CA LYS A 354 -18.12 38.27 -13.61
C LYS A 354 -18.80 37.92 -12.30
N ALA A 355 -20.01 37.38 -12.33
CA ALA A 355 -20.73 36.98 -11.12
C ALA A 355 -20.07 35.84 -10.37
N TYR A 356 -19.26 35.04 -11.07
CA TYR A 356 -18.53 33.91 -10.46
C TYR A 356 -17.15 34.28 -9.91
N VAL A 357 -16.72 35.52 -10.10
CA VAL A 357 -15.45 36.04 -9.59
C VAL A 357 -15.71 36.78 -8.27
N PRO A 358 -15.28 36.26 -7.11
CA PRO A 358 -15.49 36.96 -5.82
C PRO A 358 -14.80 38.33 -5.82
N GLU A 359 -15.28 39.26 -5.01
CA GLU A 359 -14.73 40.62 -4.92
C GLU A 359 -13.23 40.57 -4.56
N ALA A 360 -12.87 39.81 -3.55
CA ALA A 360 -11.45 39.63 -3.13
C ALA A 360 -10.95 38.21 -3.48
N PRO A 361 -9.64 38.05 -3.76
CA PRO A 361 -9.01 36.74 -3.92
C PRO A 361 -9.22 35.88 -2.65
N ARG A 362 -9.57 34.62 -2.82
CA ARG A 362 -9.70 33.68 -1.71
C ARG A 362 -8.34 33.25 -1.20
N GLN A 363 -8.19 33.32 0.12
CA GLN A 363 -6.98 32.86 0.84
C GLN A 363 -7.36 31.65 1.68
N TYR A 364 -6.47 30.65 1.70
CA TYR A 364 -6.62 29.43 2.46
C TYR A 364 -5.46 29.25 3.42
N GLN A 365 -5.75 28.70 4.59
CA GLN A 365 -4.73 28.35 5.58
C GLN A 365 -4.68 26.84 5.75
N ALA A 366 -3.49 26.28 5.83
CA ALA A 366 -3.30 24.87 6.10
C ALA A 366 -3.87 24.50 7.47
N LYS A 367 -4.71 23.49 7.53
CA LYS A 367 -5.27 22.97 8.79
C LYS A 367 -4.33 21.99 9.49
N ALA A 368 -3.32 21.50 8.80
CA ALA A 368 -2.35 20.58 9.37
C ALA A 368 -1.54 21.29 10.46
N LYS A 369 -1.48 20.68 11.65
CA LYS A 369 -0.72 21.22 12.81
C LYS A 369 0.75 21.48 12.47
N ASN A 370 1.28 20.80 11.48
CA ASN A 370 2.68 20.71 11.13
C ASN A 370 2.84 20.79 9.60
N ALA A 371 2.39 21.92 9.00
CA ALA A 371 2.68 22.18 7.59
C ALA A 371 4.19 22.30 7.41
N GLN A 372 4.76 21.30 6.79
CA GLN A 372 6.17 21.27 6.43
C GLN A 372 6.40 22.20 5.25
N GLU A 373 7.30 23.15 5.42
CA GLU A 373 7.78 24.04 4.37
C GLU A 373 6.65 24.82 3.68
N ALA A 374 6.86 26.06 3.39
CA ALA A 374 5.92 26.96 2.70
C ALA A 374 5.78 26.57 1.22
N HIS A 375 5.44 25.29 0.94
CA HIS A 375 5.19 24.83 -0.42
C HIS A 375 3.84 25.30 -0.91
N GLU A 376 3.81 25.61 -2.18
CA GLU A 376 2.58 25.95 -2.88
C GLU A 376 1.67 24.71 -3.03
N ALA A 377 0.35 24.94 -3.13
CA ALA A 377 -0.63 23.90 -3.43
C ALA A 377 -0.37 23.24 -4.79
N ILE A 378 -0.91 22.04 -4.99
CA ILE A 378 -0.92 21.37 -6.29
C ILE A 378 -1.89 22.08 -7.21
N ARG A 379 -1.39 22.73 -8.24
CA ARG A 379 -2.18 23.51 -9.22
C ARG A 379 -1.60 23.39 -10.63
N PRO A 380 -2.35 23.74 -11.66
CA PRO A 380 -1.78 23.92 -13.01
C PRO A 380 -0.69 25.00 -13.01
N THR A 381 0.33 24.79 -13.82
CA THR A 381 1.39 25.82 -14.04
C THR A 381 0.91 26.97 -14.90
N ASP A 382 -0.15 26.74 -15.68
CA ASP A 382 -0.80 27.71 -16.57
C ASP A 382 -2.30 27.45 -16.57
N MET A 383 -3.11 28.38 -16.04
CA MET A 383 -4.55 28.25 -15.90
C MET A 383 -5.28 28.32 -17.25
N SER A 384 -4.66 28.91 -18.27
CA SER A 384 -5.23 29.01 -19.62
C SER A 384 -5.25 27.66 -20.36
N ARG A 385 -4.48 26.67 -19.91
CA ARG A 385 -4.48 25.31 -20.45
C ARG A 385 -5.67 24.52 -19.93
N ARG A 386 -6.85 24.80 -20.51
CA ARG A 386 -8.10 24.14 -20.11
C ARG A 386 -8.07 22.63 -20.40
N PRO A 387 -8.72 21.80 -19.59
CA PRO A 387 -8.71 20.33 -19.73
C PRO A 387 -9.02 19.85 -21.15
N ASP A 388 -10.02 20.41 -21.81
CA ASP A 388 -10.41 20.01 -23.16
C ASP A 388 -9.28 20.19 -24.20
N SER A 389 -8.47 21.23 -24.04
CA SER A 389 -7.32 21.46 -24.90
C SER A 389 -6.17 20.49 -24.66
N MET A 390 -6.14 19.89 -23.46
CA MET A 390 -5.10 18.96 -23.01
C MET A 390 -5.44 17.49 -23.25
N ASN A 391 -6.73 17.13 -23.32
CA ASN A 391 -7.20 15.75 -23.47
C ASN A 391 -6.59 15.00 -24.68
N ARG A 392 -6.26 15.71 -25.77
CA ARG A 392 -5.61 15.11 -26.95
C ARG A 392 -4.09 14.97 -26.84
N LYS A 393 -3.49 15.56 -25.83
CA LYS A 393 -2.04 15.64 -25.62
C LYS A 393 -1.55 14.76 -24.47
N LEU A 394 -2.48 14.28 -23.64
CA LEU A 394 -2.23 13.48 -22.44
C LEU A 394 -2.79 12.06 -22.62
N ASP A 395 -2.22 11.10 -21.92
CA ASP A 395 -2.89 9.81 -21.78
C ASP A 395 -4.16 9.95 -20.90
N ALA A 396 -5.04 8.96 -20.95
CA ALA A 396 -6.34 9.03 -20.29
C ALA A 396 -6.25 9.30 -18.78
N ASP A 397 -5.30 8.68 -18.09
CA ASP A 397 -5.13 8.86 -16.65
C ASP A 397 -4.50 10.21 -16.33
N GLN A 398 -3.55 10.68 -17.15
CA GLN A 398 -2.97 12.02 -17.04
C GLN A 398 -4.02 13.09 -17.26
N ALA A 399 -4.88 12.93 -18.28
CA ALA A 399 -5.94 13.86 -18.59
C ALA A 399 -6.94 13.99 -17.44
N ARG A 400 -7.40 12.86 -16.89
CA ARG A 400 -8.32 12.84 -15.73
C ARG A 400 -7.71 13.51 -14.50
N LEU A 401 -6.44 13.22 -14.19
CA LEU A 401 -5.80 13.81 -13.01
C LEU A 401 -5.52 15.31 -13.20
N TYR A 402 -5.12 15.72 -14.40
CA TYR A 402 -4.93 17.13 -14.74
C TYR A 402 -6.25 17.91 -14.66
N GLU A 403 -7.33 17.37 -15.24
CA GLU A 403 -8.66 17.94 -15.15
C GLU A 403 -9.12 18.12 -13.70
N LEU A 404 -8.91 17.11 -12.87
CA LEU A 404 -9.25 17.17 -11.44
C LEU A 404 -8.53 18.31 -10.74
N ILE A 405 -7.21 18.42 -10.95
CA ILE A 405 -6.36 19.47 -10.36
C ILE A 405 -6.80 20.86 -10.87
N TRP A 406 -7.03 20.98 -12.16
CA TRP A 406 -7.45 22.25 -12.80
C TRP A 406 -8.82 22.71 -12.24
N LYS A 407 -9.82 21.83 -12.26
CA LYS A 407 -11.16 22.13 -11.77
C LYS A 407 -11.15 22.54 -10.29
N ARG A 408 -10.42 21.82 -9.47
CA ARG A 408 -10.32 22.16 -8.04
C ARG A 408 -9.64 23.52 -7.83
N THR A 409 -8.58 23.80 -8.55
CA THR A 409 -7.86 25.06 -8.43
C THR A 409 -8.71 26.25 -8.85
N ILE A 410 -9.38 26.16 -10.01
CA ILE A 410 -10.30 27.22 -10.49
C ILE A 410 -11.47 27.40 -9.52
N ALA A 411 -12.12 26.29 -9.13
CA ALA A 411 -13.24 26.32 -8.17
C ALA A 411 -12.85 26.97 -6.84
N SER A 412 -11.62 26.79 -6.38
CA SER A 412 -11.12 27.41 -5.15
C SER A 412 -11.12 28.93 -5.20
N GLN A 413 -11.08 29.54 -6.39
CA GLN A 413 -11.07 30.99 -6.59
C GLN A 413 -12.43 31.51 -7.10
N MET A 414 -13.47 30.65 -7.20
CA MET A 414 -14.83 31.05 -7.61
C MET A 414 -15.66 31.56 -6.43
N GLU A 415 -16.77 32.24 -6.76
CA GLU A 415 -17.75 32.68 -5.76
C GLU A 415 -18.42 31.47 -5.08
N SER A 416 -18.87 31.67 -3.85
CA SER A 416 -19.57 30.66 -3.06
C SER A 416 -20.94 30.35 -3.68
N ALA A 417 -21.37 29.11 -3.51
CA ALA A 417 -22.75 28.77 -3.83
C ALA A 417 -23.71 29.32 -2.78
N GLU A 418 -24.80 29.90 -3.23
CA GLU A 418 -25.89 30.38 -2.38
C GLU A 418 -27.07 29.43 -2.49
N LEU A 419 -27.48 28.95 -1.35
CA LEU A 419 -28.50 27.93 -1.19
C LEU A 419 -29.59 28.51 -0.30
N GLU A 420 -30.80 28.07 -0.49
CA GLU A 420 -31.89 28.32 0.44
C GLU A 420 -32.33 26.98 1.02
N ARG A 421 -32.19 26.83 2.32
CA ARG A 421 -32.66 25.64 3.02
C ARG A 421 -34.01 25.93 3.62
N THR A 422 -35.02 25.23 3.14
CA THR A 422 -36.38 25.34 3.65
C THR A 422 -36.65 24.19 4.59
N THR A 423 -37.11 24.53 5.80
CA THR A 423 -37.62 23.56 6.78
C THR A 423 -39.09 23.83 6.99
N VAL A 424 -39.92 22.80 6.85
CA VAL A 424 -41.36 22.85 7.06
C VAL A 424 -41.71 21.98 8.24
N ASP A 425 -42.21 22.59 9.28
CA ASP A 425 -42.75 21.90 10.47
C ASP A 425 -44.28 21.71 10.29
N ILE A 426 -44.74 20.49 10.55
CA ILE A 426 -46.08 20.04 10.29
C ILE A 426 -46.62 19.39 11.57
N ALA A 427 -47.79 19.80 12.03
CA ALA A 427 -48.48 19.13 13.11
C ALA A 427 -49.53 18.15 12.56
N ALA A 428 -49.45 16.93 13.02
CA ALA A 428 -50.47 15.91 12.83
C ALA A 428 -51.21 15.72 14.16
N LYS A 429 -52.51 16.12 14.17
CA LYS A 429 -53.37 16.13 15.38
C LYS A 429 -54.37 14.99 15.35
N VAL A 430 -54.43 14.24 16.45
CA VAL A 430 -55.33 13.09 16.60
C VAL A 430 -55.68 12.87 18.09
N GLY A 431 -56.98 12.90 18.45
CA GLY A 431 -57.42 12.48 19.81
C GLY A 431 -56.73 13.18 20.96
N GLY A 432 -56.38 14.48 20.82
CA GLY A 432 -55.64 15.26 21.84
C GLY A 432 -54.12 15.11 21.80
N ARG A 433 -53.57 14.22 21.02
CA ARG A 433 -52.14 14.09 20.75
C ARG A 433 -51.70 15.00 19.58
N THR A 434 -50.48 15.46 19.62
CA THR A 434 -49.85 16.20 18.54
C THR A 434 -48.56 15.52 18.16
N LEU A 435 -48.45 15.08 16.88
CA LEU A 435 -47.25 14.49 16.33
C LEU A 435 -46.60 15.51 15.41
N ASP A 436 -45.30 15.72 15.56
CA ASP A 436 -44.56 16.73 14.82
C ASP A 436 -43.80 16.02 13.67
N LEU A 437 -44.11 16.42 12.43
CA LEU A 437 -43.35 15.98 11.28
C LEU A 437 -42.53 17.15 10.72
N ARG A 438 -41.44 16.80 10.09
CA ARG A 438 -40.55 17.79 9.46
C ARG A 438 -40.18 17.37 8.03
N ALA A 439 -40.34 18.31 7.11
CA ALA A 439 -39.77 18.19 5.79
C ALA A 439 -38.61 19.20 5.63
N THR A 440 -37.51 18.76 5.01
CA THR A 440 -36.40 19.61 4.68
C THR A 440 -36.11 19.55 3.19
N GLY A 441 -35.81 20.70 2.61
CA GLY A 441 -35.44 20.80 1.20
C GLY A 441 -34.43 21.90 0.98
N GLN A 442 -33.75 21.85 -0.14
CA GLN A 442 -32.74 22.84 -0.51
C GLN A 442 -32.90 23.26 -1.94
N VAL A 443 -32.80 24.56 -2.20
CA VAL A 443 -32.79 25.14 -3.53
C VAL A 443 -31.48 25.88 -3.74
N VAL A 444 -30.81 25.64 -4.85
CA VAL A 444 -29.65 26.41 -5.27
C VAL A 444 -30.16 27.71 -5.91
N LYS A 445 -29.87 28.86 -5.30
CA LYS A 445 -30.18 30.20 -5.82
C LYS A 445 -29.07 30.67 -6.76
N PHE A 446 -27.84 30.42 -6.41
CA PHE A 446 -26.66 30.66 -7.23
C PHE A 446 -25.67 29.52 -7.02
N ASP A 447 -25.27 28.87 -8.11
CA ASP A 447 -24.44 27.66 -8.04
C ASP A 447 -22.99 27.95 -7.72
N GLY A 448 -22.48 29.14 -8.05
CA GLY A 448 -21.10 29.54 -7.74
C GLY A 448 -20.08 28.47 -8.19
N PHE A 449 -19.17 28.07 -7.31
CA PHE A 449 -18.16 27.05 -7.64
C PHE A 449 -18.74 25.66 -7.98
N LEU A 450 -19.98 25.36 -7.58
CA LEU A 450 -20.64 24.09 -7.89
C LEU A 450 -20.90 23.91 -9.40
N ALA A 451 -20.95 25.00 -10.17
CA ALA A 451 -21.01 24.96 -11.62
C ALA A 451 -19.84 24.20 -12.26
N LEU A 452 -18.67 24.21 -11.59
CA LEU A 452 -17.45 23.59 -12.09
C LEU A 452 -17.06 22.33 -11.33
N TYR A 453 -17.18 22.35 -10.00
CA TYR A 453 -16.58 21.33 -9.15
C TYR A 453 -17.45 20.92 -7.97
N GLN A 454 -17.68 19.63 -7.88
CA GLN A 454 -18.33 18.99 -6.73
C GLN A 454 -17.41 17.89 -6.19
N GLU A 455 -17.25 17.84 -4.88
CA GLU A 455 -16.40 16.82 -4.23
C GLU A 455 -17.00 15.42 -4.31
N GLY A 456 -16.12 14.43 -4.41
CA GLY A 456 -16.51 13.03 -4.26
C GLY A 456 -16.78 12.70 -2.79
N ARG A 457 -17.71 11.79 -2.53
CA ARG A 457 -18.02 11.26 -1.21
C ARG A 457 -17.63 9.78 -1.14
N ASP A 458 -17.32 9.31 0.06
CA ASP A 458 -17.02 7.89 0.29
C ASP A 458 -18.30 7.04 0.35
N ASP A 459 -19.42 7.64 0.79
CA ASP A 459 -20.74 7.00 0.91
C ASP A 459 -21.80 7.97 0.40
N GLU A 460 -22.83 7.45 -0.31
CA GLU A 460 -23.93 8.23 -0.87
C GLU A 460 -25.03 8.41 0.20
N GLU A 461 -25.08 9.55 0.86
CA GLU A 461 -26.24 10.01 1.62
C GLU A 461 -26.55 11.47 1.23
N ASP A 462 -27.61 11.69 0.47
CA ASP A 462 -28.19 13.02 0.24
C ASP A 462 -29.73 12.95 0.22
N GLU A 463 -30.33 12.87 1.39
CA GLU A 463 -31.79 13.10 1.55
C GLU A 463 -32.17 14.59 1.43
N ASP A 464 -31.24 15.52 1.63
CA ASP A 464 -31.48 16.96 1.73
C ASP A 464 -31.52 17.73 0.39
N SER A 465 -31.33 17.06 -0.76
CA SER A 465 -31.24 17.73 -2.08
C SER A 465 -32.60 17.95 -2.79
N ARG A 466 -33.69 17.55 -2.17
CA ARG A 466 -35.02 17.66 -2.77
C ARG A 466 -35.58 19.07 -2.64
N ARG A 467 -36.21 19.57 -3.69
CA ARG A 467 -36.95 20.82 -3.64
C ARG A 467 -38.31 20.59 -3.02
N LEU A 468 -38.67 21.37 -1.97
CA LEU A 468 -40.02 21.37 -1.41
C LEU A 468 -40.97 22.23 -2.23
N PRO A 469 -42.24 21.83 -2.37
CA PRO A 469 -43.28 22.69 -2.95
C PRO A 469 -43.51 23.94 -2.07
N ALA A 470 -44.09 24.96 -2.66
CA ALA A 470 -44.44 26.17 -1.92
C ALA A 470 -45.60 25.89 -0.94
N MET A 471 -45.40 26.24 0.31
CA MET A 471 -46.33 26.04 1.44
C MET A 471 -46.36 27.29 2.30
N SER A 472 -47.49 27.48 2.98
CA SER A 472 -47.68 28.57 3.98
C SER A 472 -48.10 28.00 5.33
N PRO A 473 -47.83 28.70 6.41
CA PRO A 473 -48.38 28.33 7.72
C PRO A 473 -49.90 28.22 7.68
N ASN A 474 -50.44 27.21 8.34
CA ASN A 474 -51.85 26.80 8.35
C ASN A 474 -52.36 26.11 7.07
N ASP A 475 -51.55 25.84 6.08
CA ASP A 475 -51.97 25.01 4.96
C ASP A 475 -52.41 23.63 5.46
N ALA A 476 -53.64 23.24 5.11
CA ALA A 476 -54.13 21.88 5.38
C ALA A 476 -53.54 20.89 4.38
N LEU A 477 -52.92 19.84 4.89
CA LEU A 477 -52.24 18.83 4.09
C LEU A 477 -53.06 17.55 4.05
N LYS A 478 -53.03 16.86 2.91
CA LYS A 478 -53.66 15.54 2.76
C LYS A 478 -52.60 14.47 2.74
N ARG A 479 -52.73 13.46 3.60
CA ARG A 479 -51.86 12.30 3.59
C ARG A 479 -52.15 11.44 2.35
N GLN A 480 -51.12 11.15 1.57
CA GLN A 480 -51.18 10.26 0.42
C GLN A 480 -50.75 8.82 0.85
N SER A 481 -49.62 8.72 1.56
CA SER A 481 -49.09 7.44 2.05
C SER A 481 -48.31 7.64 3.33
N LEU A 482 -48.04 6.53 4.03
CA LEU A 482 -47.20 6.48 5.22
C LEU A 482 -46.28 5.28 5.10
N ALA A 483 -44.98 5.54 5.07
CA ALA A 483 -43.95 4.51 5.09
C ALA A 483 -43.45 4.34 6.53
N VAL A 484 -43.49 3.12 7.03
CA VAL A 484 -42.90 2.71 8.29
C VAL A 484 -41.80 1.73 7.99
N THR A 485 -40.58 2.11 8.26
CA THR A 485 -39.41 1.35 7.85
C THR A 485 -38.59 0.94 9.06
N GLN A 486 -38.31 -0.35 9.14
CA GLN A 486 -37.37 -0.91 10.10
C GLN A 486 -35.94 -0.68 9.65
N HIS A 487 -35.10 -0.28 10.57
CA HIS A 487 -33.67 -0.06 10.37
C HIS A 487 -32.87 -0.70 11.49
N PHE A 488 -31.63 -1.00 11.18
CA PHE A 488 -30.63 -1.37 12.17
C PHE A 488 -29.46 -0.42 12.07
N THR A 489 -28.84 -0.09 13.20
CA THR A 489 -27.59 0.67 13.17
C THR A 489 -26.52 -0.18 12.53
N GLU A 490 -25.64 0.45 11.73
CA GLU A 490 -24.54 -0.22 11.06
C GLU A 490 -23.22 0.06 11.77
N PRO A 491 -22.26 -0.87 11.71
CA PRO A 491 -20.94 -0.63 12.24
C PRO A 491 -20.23 0.48 11.44
N PRO A 492 -19.21 1.12 12.02
CA PRO A 492 -18.43 2.11 11.28
C PRO A 492 -17.83 1.46 10.01
N PRO A 493 -17.87 2.13 8.85
CA PRO A 493 -17.37 1.55 7.62
C PRO A 493 -15.86 1.32 7.68
N ARG A 494 -15.39 0.23 7.06
CA ARG A 494 -13.96 -0.02 6.87
C ARG A 494 -13.33 1.11 6.07
N PHE A 495 -12.06 1.38 6.36
CA PHE A 495 -11.33 2.39 5.62
C PHE A 495 -11.23 2.04 4.13
N SER A 496 -11.50 3.03 3.27
CA SER A 496 -10.98 3.05 1.90
C SER A 496 -9.51 3.50 1.93
N GLU A 497 -8.77 3.36 0.83
CA GLU A 497 -7.43 3.96 0.74
C GLU A 497 -7.49 5.48 0.97
N ALA A 498 -8.53 6.15 0.47
CA ALA A 498 -8.76 7.58 0.66
C ALA A 498 -9.01 7.94 2.13
N SER A 499 -9.94 7.24 2.79
CA SER A 499 -10.29 7.55 4.17
C SER A 499 -9.18 7.18 5.16
N LEU A 500 -8.34 6.18 4.85
CA LEU A 500 -7.16 5.88 5.66
C LEU A 500 -6.10 6.99 5.54
N VAL A 501 -5.81 7.49 4.32
CA VAL A 501 -4.90 8.63 4.11
C VAL A 501 -5.41 9.85 4.86
N LYS A 502 -6.72 10.16 4.76
CA LYS A 502 -7.36 11.25 5.50
C LYS A 502 -7.15 11.09 7.01
N ARG A 503 -7.41 9.89 7.55
CA ARG A 503 -7.26 9.63 8.98
C ARG A 503 -5.81 9.75 9.46
N MET A 504 -4.85 9.28 8.66
CA MET A 504 -3.42 9.45 8.95
C MET A 504 -3.02 10.94 8.98
N GLU A 505 -3.50 11.73 8.02
CA GLU A 505 -3.26 13.18 7.97
C GLU A 505 -3.86 13.90 9.19
N GLU A 506 -5.12 13.60 9.55
CA GLU A 506 -5.79 14.17 10.73
C GLU A 506 -5.05 13.91 12.04
N LEU A 507 -4.41 12.75 12.15
CA LEU A 507 -3.63 12.33 13.31
C LEU A 507 -2.17 12.78 13.25
N GLY A 508 -1.70 13.36 12.15
CA GLY A 508 -0.30 13.74 11.96
C GLY A 508 0.65 12.55 11.71
N ILE A 509 0.12 11.38 11.33
CA ILE A 509 0.86 10.13 11.11
C ILE A 509 1.33 10.04 9.66
N GLY A 510 2.64 10.09 9.43
CA GLY A 510 3.23 10.14 8.09
C GLY A 510 3.24 11.54 7.49
N ARG A 511 3.71 11.62 6.24
CA ARG A 511 3.86 12.89 5.49
C ARG A 511 3.53 12.65 4.02
N PRO A 512 3.35 13.71 3.21
CA PRO A 512 3.05 13.63 1.78
C PRO A 512 3.90 12.62 1.00
N SER A 513 5.19 12.50 1.32
CA SER A 513 6.11 11.56 0.69
C SER A 513 5.88 10.09 1.08
N THR A 514 5.15 9.79 2.17
CA THR A 514 5.08 8.44 2.74
C THR A 514 3.72 7.75 2.63
N TYR A 515 2.59 8.47 2.50
CA TYR A 515 1.25 7.87 2.50
C TYR A 515 1.12 6.73 1.48
N ALA A 516 1.45 6.99 0.24
CA ALA A 516 1.33 6.01 -0.84
C ALA A 516 2.21 4.77 -0.62
N SER A 517 3.43 4.96 -0.14
CA SER A 517 4.39 3.87 0.12
C SER A 517 3.96 3.01 1.30
N ILE A 518 3.40 3.61 2.36
CA ILE A 518 2.89 2.90 3.53
C ILE A 518 1.75 1.96 3.13
N LEU A 519 0.72 2.46 2.43
CA LEU A 519 -0.39 1.64 1.98
C LEU A 519 0.07 0.48 1.08
N GLN A 520 1.00 0.76 0.17
CA GLN A 520 1.57 -0.28 -0.70
C GLN A 520 2.31 -1.35 0.11
N VAL A 521 3.11 -0.96 1.10
CA VAL A 521 3.83 -1.89 1.98
C VAL A 521 2.87 -2.77 2.77
N LEU A 522 1.77 -2.23 3.31
CA LEU A 522 0.77 -3.03 4.04
C LEU A 522 0.15 -4.11 3.15
N LYS A 523 -0.19 -3.77 1.91
CA LYS A 523 -0.71 -4.73 0.90
C LYS A 523 0.35 -5.77 0.52
N ASP A 524 1.58 -5.36 0.20
CA ASP A 524 2.67 -6.26 -0.22
C ASP A 524 3.09 -7.24 0.88
N ARG A 525 2.95 -6.85 2.14
CA ARG A 525 3.21 -7.72 3.30
C ARG A 525 2.06 -8.71 3.55
N GLY A 526 0.89 -8.47 2.97
CA GLY A 526 -0.33 -9.22 3.25
C GLY A 526 -0.78 -8.98 4.69
N TYR A 527 -0.69 -7.76 5.16
CA TYR A 527 -1.22 -7.31 6.45
C TYR A 527 -2.62 -6.77 6.31
N VAL A 528 -2.92 -6.23 5.14
CA VAL A 528 -4.25 -5.80 4.73
C VAL A 528 -4.56 -6.31 3.33
N LYS A 529 -5.84 -6.50 3.06
CA LYS A 529 -6.40 -6.86 1.77
C LYS A 529 -7.37 -5.77 1.32
N LEU A 530 -7.39 -5.46 0.03
CA LEU A 530 -8.34 -4.52 -0.54
C LEU A 530 -9.47 -5.32 -1.21
N GLU A 531 -10.69 -5.21 -0.69
CA GLU A 531 -11.90 -5.82 -1.23
C GLU A 531 -12.99 -4.77 -1.39
N LYS A 532 -13.65 -4.73 -2.53
CA LYS A 532 -14.72 -3.76 -2.82
C LYS A 532 -14.36 -2.32 -2.42
N LYS A 533 -13.11 -1.90 -2.72
CA LYS A 533 -12.52 -0.60 -2.37
C LYS A 533 -12.35 -0.36 -0.85
N ARG A 534 -12.51 -1.37 0.01
CA ARG A 534 -12.31 -1.29 1.46
C ARG A 534 -11.12 -2.13 1.91
N LEU A 535 -10.37 -1.61 2.88
CA LEU A 535 -9.22 -2.28 3.47
C LEU A 535 -9.68 -3.17 4.61
N HIS A 536 -9.36 -4.45 4.51
CA HIS A 536 -9.60 -5.48 5.53
C HIS A 536 -8.29 -5.82 6.22
N GLY A 537 -8.30 -5.86 7.54
CA GLY A 537 -7.16 -6.32 8.33
C GLY A 537 -7.04 -7.84 8.26
N GLU A 538 -5.93 -8.34 7.70
CA GLU A 538 -5.65 -9.78 7.63
C GLU A 538 -5.13 -10.30 8.99
N ASP A 539 -5.37 -11.58 9.31
CA ASP A 539 -4.92 -12.25 10.54
C ASP A 539 -3.44 -11.99 10.84
N LYS A 540 -2.61 -12.03 9.80
CA LYS A 540 -1.18 -11.74 9.93
C LYS A 540 -0.91 -10.32 10.40
N GLY A 541 -1.69 -9.35 9.93
CA GLY A 541 -1.64 -7.96 10.36
C GLY A 541 -2.08 -7.82 11.82
N ARG A 542 -3.19 -8.44 12.19
CA ARG A 542 -3.73 -8.43 13.55
C ARG A 542 -2.76 -8.99 14.58
N VAL A 543 -2.12 -10.14 14.28
CA VAL A 543 -1.10 -10.74 15.16
C VAL A 543 0.12 -9.83 15.32
N VAL A 544 0.53 -9.12 14.25
CA VAL A 544 1.64 -8.15 14.35
C VAL A 544 1.24 -6.94 15.18
N VAL A 545 0.04 -6.41 15.02
CA VAL A 545 -0.46 -5.28 15.85
C VAL A 545 -0.57 -5.70 17.30
N ALA A 546 -1.20 -6.83 17.60
CA ALA A 546 -1.33 -7.34 18.96
C ALA A 546 0.05 -7.53 19.65
N PHE A 547 1.04 -8.05 18.91
CA PHE A 547 2.41 -8.14 19.41
C PHE A 547 3.02 -6.77 19.72
N LEU A 548 2.83 -5.80 18.82
CA LEU A 548 3.38 -4.47 19.03
C LEU A 548 2.69 -3.73 20.19
N GLU A 549 1.39 -3.87 20.33
CA GLU A 549 0.63 -3.28 21.46
C GLU A 549 0.98 -3.93 22.79
N SER A 550 1.24 -5.24 22.82
CA SER A 550 1.61 -5.94 24.04
C SER A 550 3.02 -5.63 24.53
N PHE A 551 3.98 -5.43 23.62
CA PHE A 551 5.40 -5.36 23.97
C PHE A 551 6.08 -4.04 23.56
N PHE A 552 5.46 -3.25 22.72
CA PHE A 552 5.96 -1.99 22.17
C PHE A 552 4.87 -0.90 22.12
N ALA A 553 3.93 -0.93 23.08
CA ALA A 553 2.74 -0.10 23.10
C ALA A 553 3.00 1.37 22.74
N ARG A 554 3.93 2.01 23.44
CA ARG A 554 4.35 3.39 23.22
C ARG A 554 4.71 3.69 21.76
N TYR A 555 5.41 2.76 21.09
CA TYR A 555 5.97 2.96 19.73
C TYR A 555 4.95 2.75 18.62
N VAL A 556 3.73 2.35 18.96
CA VAL A 556 2.59 2.23 18.05
C VAL A 556 1.41 3.11 18.46
N GLU A 557 1.57 3.96 19.49
CA GLU A 557 0.61 5.01 19.83
C GLU A 557 0.56 6.08 18.74
N TYR A 558 -0.64 6.60 18.50
CA TYR A 558 -0.88 7.62 17.49
C TYR A 558 -0.16 8.92 17.84
N ASP A 559 -0.32 9.40 19.07
CA ASP A 559 0.29 10.64 19.56
C ASP A 559 1.82 10.57 19.60
N PHE A 560 2.37 9.44 20.01
CA PHE A 560 3.82 9.25 20.01
C PHE A 560 4.41 9.36 18.60
N THR A 561 3.75 8.72 17.61
CA THR A 561 4.20 8.78 16.22
C THR A 561 4.03 10.17 15.63
N ALA A 562 2.92 10.85 15.91
CA ALA A 562 2.69 12.23 15.49
C ALA A 562 3.72 13.19 16.08
N ASN A 563 4.01 13.09 17.39
CA ASN A 563 5.03 13.90 18.06
C ASN A 563 6.43 13.68 17.49
N LEU A 564 6.75 12.44 17.11
CA LEU A 564 8.05 12.15 16.50
C LEU A 564 8.16 12.76 15.09
N GLU A 565 7.08 12.73 14.32
CA GLU A 565 7.02 13.43 13.01
C GLU A 565 7.15 14.96 13.19
N GLU A 566 6.54 15.53 14.24
CA GLU A 566 6.70 16.94 14.58
C GLU A 566 8.13 17.29 14.98
N GLN A 567 8.80 16.43 15.76
CA GLN A 567 10.21 16.64 16.08
C GLN A 567 11.10 16.62 14.82
N LEU A 568 10.79 15.75 13.86
CA LEU A 568 11.49 15.75 12.57
C LEU A 568 11.28 17.06 11.78
N ASP A 569 10.10 17.66 11.88
CA ASP A 569 9.83 18.96 11.26
C ASP A 569 10.57 20.11 12.00
N ARG A 570 10.65 20.04 13.32
CA ARG A 570 11.43 21.00 14.12
C ARG A 570 12.95 20.92 13.85
N ILE A 571 13.46 19.72 13.48
CA ILE A 571 14.86 19.60 12.98
C ILE A 571 14.99 20.36 11.65
N SER A 572 14.03 20.22 10.73
CA SER A 572 14.05 20.95 9.45
C SER A 572 14.08 22.47 9.63
N ASN A 573 13.48 22.96 10.73
CA ASN A 573 13.47 24.38 11.10
C ASN A 573 14.71 24.82 11.91
N ASN A 574 15.66 23.91 12.13
CA ASN A 574 16.84 24.14 12.99
C ASN A 574 16.51 24.50 14.44
N GLU A 575 15.38 24.01 14.98
CA GLU A 575 14.92 24.26 16.35
C GLU A 575 15.51 23.28 17.37
N ILE A 576 15.78 22.04 16.94
CA ILE A 576 16.26 20.95 17.80
C ILE A 576 17.33 20.11 17.08
N SER A 577 18.25 19.51 17.88
CA SER A 577 19.30 18.63 17.34
C SER A 577 18.75 17.27 16.95
N TRP A 578 19.09 16.79 15.77
CA TRP A 578 18.69 15.49 15.29
C TRP A 578 19.31 14.34 16.12
N GLN A 579 20.54 14.49 16.61
CA GLN A 579 21.19 13.51 17.46
C GLN A 579 20.45 13.36 18.80
N GLN A 580 19.98 14.47 19.37
CA GLN A 580 19.21 14.44 20.63
C GLN A 580 17.88 13.68 20.45
N VAL A 581 17.16 13.96 19.36
CA VAL A 581 15.92 13.24 19.05
C VAL A 581 16.15 11.74 18.88
N LEU A 582 17.22 11.36 18.19
CA LEU A 582 17.59 9.95 18.03
C LEU A 582 17.96 9.30 19.37
N LYS A 583 18.71 9.99 20.22
CA LYS A 583 19.13 9.50 21.53
C LYS A 583 17.95 9.27 22.47
N ASP A 584 17.03 10.24 22.53
CA ASP A 584 15.84 10.15 23.36
C ASP A 584 14.92 8.99 22.92
N PHE A 585 14.78 8.83 21.62
CA PHE A 585 14.04 7.69 21.04
C PHE A 585 14.74 6.36 21.32
N TRP A 586 16.04 6.26 21.01
CA TRP A 586 16.80 5.00 21.05
C TRP A 586 16.92 4.42 22.45
N THR A 587 17.16 5.26 23.45
CA THR A 587 17.31 4.84 24.84
C THR A 587 16.10 4.08 25.36
N GLY A 588 14.89 4.57 25.09
CA GLY A 588 13.67 3.88 25.48
C GLY A 588 13.38 2.66 24.59
N PHE A 589 13.64 2.77 23.28
CA PHE A 589 13.33 1.71 22.33
C PHE A 589 14.17 0.45 22.53
N ILE A 590 15.48 0.61 22.77
CA ILE A 590 16.36 -0.56 23.00
C ILE A 590 16.03 -1.25 24.33
N GLY A 591 15.61 -0.49 25.36
CA GLY A 591 15.11 -1.06 26.61
C GLY A 591 13.93 -2.00 26.41
N ALA A 592 12.91 -1.56 25.65
CA ALA A 592 11.75 -2.41 25.32
C ALA A 592 12.14 -3.64 24.47
N VAL A 593 13.16 -3.53 23.62
CA VAL A 593 13.68 -4.68 22.84
C VAL A 593 14.38 -5.68 23.75
N ASP A 594 15.14 -5.22 24.75
CA ASP A 594 15.87 -6.09 25.67
C ASP A 594 14.90 -6.83 26.61
N GLU A 595 13.83 -6.21 27.07
CA GLU A 595 12.79 -6.85 27.89
C GLU A 595 12.17 -8.08 27.20
N ILE A 596 11.93 -8.02 25.88
CA ILE A 596 11.33 -9.14 25.14
C ILE A 596 12.36 -10.20 24.69
N LYS A 597 13.63 -9.89 24.71
CA LYS A 597 14.68 -10.74 24.13
C LYS A 597 14.69 -12.15 24.75
N ASP A 598 14.49 -12.24 26.05
CA ASP A 598 14.57 -13.47 26.81
C ASP A 598 13.23 -14.24 26.92
N LEU A 599 12.10 -13.63 26.52
CA LEU A 599 10.82 -14.30 26.49
C LEU A 599 10.83 -15.48 25.52
N ARG A 600 10.26 -16.62 25.92
CA ARG A 600 10.05 -17.76 25.02
C ARG A 600 8.88 -17.50 24.08
N VAL A 601 8.92 -18.09 22.89
CA VAL A 601 7.84 -17.97 21.89
C VAL A 601 6.48 -18.36 22.49
N ALA A 602 6.42 -19.38 23.35
CA ALA A 602 5.18 -19.80 24.01
C ALA A 602 4.60 -18.66 24.87
N GLN A 603 5.41 -18.00 25.69
CA GLN A 603 4.97 -16.87 26.53
C GLN A 603 4.44 -15.70 25.70
N VAL A 604 5.07 -15.42 24.57
CA VAL A 604 4.58 -14.40 23.65
C VAL A 604 3.23 -14.82 23.06
N LEU A 605 3.09 -16.08 22.65
CA LEU A 605 1.83 -16.58 22.09
C LEU A 605 0.70 -16.61 23.12
N ASP A 606 0.98 -16.87 24.39
CA ASP A 606 -0.02 -16.84 25.47
C ASP A 606 -0.59 -15.42 25.65
N VAL A 607 0.27 -14.39 25.66
CA VAL A 607 -0.18 -12.98 25.73
C VAL A 607 -1.02 -12.61 24.51
N LEU A 608 -0.59 -13.04 23.33
CA LEU A 608 -1.34 -12.76 22.09
C LEU A 608 -2.66 -13.54 22.02
N ASP A 609 -2.70 -14.74 22.55
CA ASP A 609 -3.91 -15.57 22.62
C ASP A 609 -5.01 -14.93 23.48
N ASP A 610 -4.60 -14.27 24.57
CA ASP A 610 -5.51 -13.51 25.42
C ASP A 610 -5.96 -12.20 24.77
N MET A 611 -5.03 -11.45 24.15
CA MET A 611 -5.36 -10.18 23.49
C MET A 611 -6.25 -10.35 22.28
N LEU A 612 -6.02 -11.37 21.47
CA LEU A 612 -6.80 -11.68 20.25
C LEU A 612 -8.01 -12.57 20.54
N GLY A 613 -8.26 -12.94 21.81
CA GLY A 613 -9.24 -13.95 22.17
C GLY A 613 -10.63 -13.75 21.59
N GLN A 614 -11.12 -12.52 21.56
CA GLN A 614 -12.44 -12.18 20.99
C GLN A 614 -12.51 -12.43 19.48
N HIS A 615 -11.44 -12.14 18.75
CA HIS A 615 -11.32 -12.38 17.32
C HIS A 615 -11.11 -13.88 17.01
N ILE A 616 -10.26 -14.54 17.80
CA ILE A 616 -9.87 -15.93 17.56
C ILE A 616 -10.98 -16.90 17.99
N TYR A 617 -11.70 -16.61 19.08
CA TYR A 617 -12.72 -17.50 19.67
C TYR A 617 -14.08 -16.80 19.73
N PRO A 618 -14.80 -16.70 18.60
CA PRO A 618 -16.12 -16.08 18.60
C PRO A 618 -17.09 -16.86 19.49
N PRO A 619 -18.13 -16.19 20.04
CA PRO A 619 -19.17 -16.83 20.82
C PRO A 619 -19.80 -18.01 20.07
N ARG A 620 -20.03 -19.10 20.76
CA ARG A 620 -20.71 -20.27 20.20
C ARG A 620 -22.23 -20.12 20.28
N ALA A 621 -22.95 -20.56 19.27
CA ALA A 621 -24.41 -20.52 19.24
C ALA A 621 -25.06 -21.38 20.34
N ASP A 622 -24.35 -22.44 20.81
CA ASP A 622 -24.80 -23.35 21.86
C ASP A 622 -24.45 -22.87 23.28
N GLY A 623 -23.82 -21.70 23.45
CA GLY A 623 -23.38 -21.15 24.74
C GLY A 623 -22.26 -21.94 25.42
N GLY A 624 -21.65 -22.92 24.74
CA GLY A 624 -20.56 -23.74 25.29
C GLY A 624 -19.22 -22.98 25.38
N ASP A 625 -18.21 -23.63 26.02
CA ASP A 625 -16.87 -23.06 26.15
C ASP A 625 -16.30 -22.80 24.75
N ILE A 626 -16.03 -21.53 24.48
CA ILE A 626 -15.50 -21.02 23.20
C ILE A 626 -14.11 -21.56 22.86
N ARG A 627 -13.39 -22.04 23.89
CA ARG A 627 -12.04 -22.64 23.74
C ARG A 627 -12.04 -24.16 23.72
N GLN A 628 -13.16 -24.82 23.87
CA GLN A 628 -13.27 -26.29 23.82
C GLN A 628 -12.98 -26.78 22.39
N CYS A 629 -12.10 -27.78 22.28
CA CYS A 629 -11.78 -28.38 20.98
C CYS A 629 -12.99 -29.17 20.42
N PRO A 630 -13.49 -28.83 19.21
CA PRO A 630 -14.67 -29.48 18.63
C PRO A 630 -14.39 -30.95 18.19
N SER A 631 -13.10 -31.32 18.05
CA SER A 631 -12.72 -32.67 17.58
C SER A 631 -12.58 -33.68 18.70
N CYS A 632 -12.01 -33.30 19.84
CA CYS A 632 -11.81 -34.25 20.94
C CYS A 632 -12.62 -33.93 22.20
N GLY A 633 -13.30 -32.79 22.26
CA GLY A 633 -14.14 -32.40 23.40
C GLY A 633 -13.42 -32.09 24.71
N ASN A 634 -12.18 -32.59 24.89
CA ASN A 634 -11.44 -32.49 26.14
C ASN A 634 -10.22 -31.53 26.08
N GLY A 635 -9.80 -31.16 24.88
CA GLY A 635 -8.66 -30.25 24.67
C GLY A 635 -9.09 -28.80 24.60
N ARG A 636 -8.19 -27.90 25.00
CA ARG A 636 -8.38 -26.45 24.87
C ARG A 636 -7.74 -25.94 23.57
N LEU A 637 -8.41 -25.03 22.88
CA LEU A 637 -7.88 -24.34 21.72
C LEU A 637 -6.96 -23.22 22.17
N ASN A 638 -5.75 -23.17 21.63
CA ASN A 638 -4.75 -22.14 21.90
C ASN A 638 -4.10 -21.65 20.62
N LEU A 639 -3.62 -20.40 20.63
CA LEU A 639 -2.82 -19.82 19.57
C LEU A 639 -1.46 -20.54 19.49
N LYS A 640 -1.09 -21.00 18.30
CA LYS A 640 0.17 -21.67 18.04
C LYS A 640 0.88 -21.04 16.84
N ALA A 641 2.20 -21.12 16.80
CA ALA A 641 3.01 -20.64 15.68
C ALA A 641 3.55 -21.81 14.86
N GLY A 642 3.42 -21.71 13.55
CA GLY A 642 3.97 -22.66 12.58
C GLY A 642 4.82 -21.97 11.51
N LYS A 643 5.44 -22.76 10.63
CA LYS A 643 6.27 -22.27 9.54
C LYS A 643 5.55 -21.25 8.64
N PHE A 644 4.23 -21.33 8.56
CA PHE A 644 3.41 -20.51 7.67
C PHE A 644 2.68 -19.36 8.37
N GLY A 645 2.85 -19.21 9.67
CA GLY A 645 2.21 -18.18 10.50
C GLY A 645 1.57 -18.75 11.74
N ALA A 646 0.81 -17.92 12.43
CA ALA A 646 0.01 -18.31 13.59
C ALA A 646 -1.24 -19.09 13.16
N PHE A 647 -1.69 -20.00 14.00
CA PHE A 647 -2.90 -20.83 13.82
C PHE A 647 -3.45 -21.25 15.16
N VAL A 648 -4.72 -21.63 15.22
CA VAL A 648 -5.33 -22.21 16.41
C VAL A 648 -5.15 -23.72 16.39
N GLY A 649 -4.68 -24.30 17.49
CA GLY A 649 -4.50 -25.75 17.64
C GLY A 649 -4.91 -26.27 18.99
N CYS A 650 -5.30 -27.55 19.04
CA CYS A 650 -5.68 -28.22 20.27
C CYS A 650 -4.50 -28.43 21.21
N SER A 651 -4.75 -28.31 22.52
CA SER A 651 -3.75 -28.57 23.58
C SER A 651 -3.35 -30.05 23.64
N ASN A 652 -4.25 -30.97 23.24
CA ASN A 652 -4.03 -32.43 23.32
C ASN A 652 -3.21 -32.96 22.11
N TYR A 653 -2.38 -32.15 21.47
CA TYR A 653 -1.45 -32.64 20.46
C TYR A 653 -0.35 -33.47 21.12
N PRO A 654 0.04 -34.65 20.58
CA PRO A 654 -0.25 -35.20 19.25
C PRO A 654 -1.50 -36.08 19.13
N GLU A 655 -2.22 -36.40 20.21
CA GLU A 655 -3.40 -37.26 20.21
C GLU A 655 -4.53 -36.62 19.42
N CYS A 656 -4.78 -35.32 19.61
CA CYS A 656 -5.70 -34.52 18.82
C CYS A 656 -4.94 -33.58 17.90
N ARG A 657 -5.15 -33.70 16.59
CA ARG A 657 -4.50 -32.90 15.56
C ARG A 657 -5.37 -31.79 15.00
N TYR A 658 -6.39 -31.39 15.73
CA TYR A 658 -7.27 -30.33 15.30
C TYR A 658 -6.49 -29.00 15.16
N THR A 659 -6.63 -28.37 14.01
CA THR A 659 -6.06 -27.04 13.73
C THR A 659 -6.98 -26.25 12.82
N ARG A 660 -7.09 -24.93 13.02
CA ARG A 660 -7.77 -24.00 12.13
C ARG A 660 -7.00 -22.68 11.98
N GLN A 661 -7.38 -21.87 11.02
CA GLN A 661 -6.89 -20.49 10.87
C GLN A 661 -7.43 -19.61 11.99
N LEU A 662 -6.90 -18.40 12.16
CA LEU A 662 -7.28 -17.50 13.25
C LEU A 662 -8.72 -17.00 13.10
N ALA A 663 -9.06 -16.44 11.93
CA ALA A 663 -10.43 -16.05 11.64
C ALA A 663 -11.32 -17.30 11.59
N ALA A 664 -12.27 -17.33 12.48
CA ALA A 664 -13.37 -18.30 12.40
C ALA A 664 -14.44 -17.69 11.50
N ASP A 665 -14.19 -17.64 10.19
CA ASP A 665 -15.28 -17.42 9.24
C ASP A 665 -16.22 -18.62 9.37
N SER A 666 -17.23 -18.46 10.20
CA SER A 666 -18.20 -19.51 10.53
C SER A 666 -18.99 -19.99 9.31
N GLU A 667 -19.00 -19.21 8.22
CA GLU A 667 -19.67 -19.57 6.97
C GLU A 667 -18.76 -20.18 5.91
N THR A 668 -17.42 -20.01 6.00
CA THR A 668 -16.49 -20.49 4.95
C THR A 668 -15.73 -21.75 5.31
N THR A 669 -15.84 -22.28 6.53
CA THR A 669 -15.10 -23.46 7.01
C THR A 669 -15.91 -24.75 7.02
N ALA A 670 -17.21 -24.71 6.84
CA ALA A 670 -18.00 -25.92 6.64
C ALA A 670 -17.84 -26.41 5.20
N ASP A 671 -17.57 -27.72 5.02
CA ASP A 671 -17.65 -28.37 3.72
C ASP A 671 -19.05 -28.11 3.14
N ARG A 672 -19.14 -27.40 2.01
CA ARG A 672 -20.40 -27.00 1.38
C ARG A 672 -20.62 -27.82 0.11
N SER A 673 -21.73 -28.53 0.03
CA SER A 673 -22.16 -29.16 -1.21
C SER A 673 -22.72 -28.09 -2.16
N LEU A 674 -22.30 -28.13 -3.41
CA LEU A 674 -22.78 -27.27 -4.49
C LEU A 674 -23.85 -27.93 -5.34
N GLY A 675 -24.06 -29.22 -5.18
CA GLY A 675 -24.91 -30.06 -6.02
C GLY A 675 -24.13 -31.19 -6.66
N GLN A 676 -24.76 -31.90 -7.59
CA GLN A 676 -24.16 -33.05 -8.29
C GLN A 676 -23.60 -32.68 -9.66
N ASP A 677 -22.48 -33.28 -10.00
CA ASP A 677 -21.91 -33.23 -11.35
C ASP A 677 -22.82 -34.02 -12.30
N PRO A 678 -23.39 -33.43 -13.33
CA PRO A 678 -24.32 -34.07 -14.24
C PRO A 678 -23.70 -35.24 -15.02
N ASP A 679 -22.38 -35.25 -15.21
CA ASP A 679 -21.70 -36.29 -15.98
C ASP A 679 -21.40 -37.55 -15.16
N THR A 680 -21.10 -37.37 -13.87
CA THR A 680 -20.68 -38.48 -12.99
C THR A 680 -21.68 -38.82 -11.89
N GLY A 681 -22.67 -37.97 -11.64
CA GLY A 681 -23.65 -38.10 -10.53
C GLY A 681 -23.02 -37.93 -9.14
N ARG A 682 -21.75 -37.50 -9.05
CA ARG A 682 -21.04 -37.29 -7.78
C ARG A 682 -21.26 -35.90 -7.24
N ASP A 683 -21.31 -35.77 -5.92
CA ASP A 683 -21.44 -34.47 -5.28
C ASP A 683 -20.18 -33.59 -5.49
N VAL A 684 -20.42 -32.33 -5.79
CA VAL A 684 -19.38 -31.31 -5.90
C VAL A 684 -19.33 -30.52 -4.60
N TRP A 685 -18.16 -30.48 -3.98
CA TRP A 685 -17.92 -29.85 -2.67
C TRP A 685 -16.97 -28.69 -2.75
N VAL A 686 -17.26 -27.61 -2.02
CA VAL A 686 -16.24 -26.65 -1.58
C VAL A 686 -15.74 -27.13 -0.23
N LYS A 687 -14.45 -27.41 -0.11
CA LYS A 687 -13.81 -27.91 1.10
C LYS A 687 -12.69 -27.01 1.58
N ALA A 688 -12.49 -26.93 2.89
CA ALA A 688 -11.36 -26.26 3.48
C ALA A 688 -10.12 -27.15 3.44
N GLY A 689 -9.01 -26.65 2.89
CA GLY A 689 -7.77 -27.38 2.76
C GLY A 689 -6.56 -26.65 3.33
N ARG A 690 -5.50 -27.41 3.61
CA ARG A 690 -4.22 -26.91 4.15
C ARG A 690 -3.60 -25.76 3.36
N PHE A 691 -3.95 -25.61 2.08
CA PHE A 691 -3.44 -24.61 1.16
C PHE A 691 -4.49 -23.56 0.77
N GLY A 692 -5.61 -23.53 1.47
CA GLY A 692 -6.78 -22.71 1.20
C GLY A 692 -7.98 -23.55 0.75
N PRO A 693 -9.12 -22.90 0.55
CA PRO A 693 -10.34 -23.57 0.09
C PRO A 693 -10.14 -24.12 -1.34
N TYR A 694 -10.76 -25.27 -1.61
CA TYR A 694 -10.67 -25.95 -2.89
C TYR A 694 -11.99 -26.66 -3.22
N ILE A 695 -12.20 -26.94 -4.48
CA ILE A 695 -13.32 -27.69 -4.98
C ILE A 695 -12.92 -29.16 -5.09
N GLN A 696 -13.82 -30.06 -4.70
CA GLN A 696 -13.62 -31.51 -4.80
C GLN A 696 -14.87 -32.18 -5.40
N LEU A 697 -14.63 -33.08 -6.33
CA LEU A 697 -15.65 -33.96 -6.93
C LEU A 697 -15.67 -35.27 -6.16
N GLY A 698 -16.81 -35.59 -5.56
CA GLY A 698 -17.03 -36.79 -4.76
C GLY A 698 -16.22 -36.88 -3.47
N GLU A 699 -16.43 -37.89 -2.69
CA GLU A 699 -15.62 -38.23 -1.52
C GLU A 699 -14.68 -39.41 -1.82
N ALA A 700 -13.72 -39.67 -0.93
CA ALA A 700 -12.75 -40.76 -1.13
C ALA A 700 -13.42 -42.14 -1.24
N LYS A 701 -14.59 -42.29 -0.64
CA LYS A 701 -15.43 -43.52 -0.72
C LYS A 701 -16.05 -43.78 -2.09
N ASP A 702 -16.17 -42.72 -2.92
CA ASP A 702 -16.79 -42.76 -4.25
C ASP A 702 -15.79 -43.15 -5.35
N TYR A 703 -14.55 -43.49 -4.96
CA TYR A 703 -13.47 -43.86 -5.86
C TYR A 703 -12.89 -45.23 -5.53
N ALA A 704 -12.38 -45.93 -6.55
CA ALA A 704 -11.76 -47.22 -6.36
C ALA A 704 -10.47 -47.11 -5.49
N GLU A 705 -10.08 -48.23 -4.87
CA GLU A 705 -8.92 -48.28 -3.98
C GLU A 705 -7.65 -47.83 -4.72
N GLY A 706 -7.06 -46.67 -4.28
CA GLY A 706 -5.91 -46.06 -4.91
C GLY A 706 -6.19 -44.85 -5.79
N GLU A 707 -7.42 -44.60 -6.15
CA GLU A 707 -7.86 -43.38 -6.83
C GLU A 707 -8.09 -42.22 -5.85
N LYS A 708 -7.86 -40.99 -6.32
CA LYS A 708 -8.07 -39.79 -5.50
C LYS A 708 -9.14 -38.90 -6.12
N PRO A 709 -10.01 -38.31 -5.30
CA PRO A 709 -10.96 -37.32 -5.76
C PRO A 709 -10.31 -36.22 -6.59
N LYS A 710 -10.96 -35.83 -7.68
CA LYS A 710 -10.50 -34.71 -8.51
C LYS A 710 -10.68 -33.42 -7.71
N ARG A 711 -9.63 -32.54 -7.73
CA ARG A 711 -9.61 -31.31 -6.94
C ARG A 711 -9.15 -30.14 -7.81
N ALA A 712 -9.76 -28.99 -7.59
CA ALA A 712 -9.37 -27.73 -8.22
C ALA A 712 -9.25 -26.64 -7.15
N GLY A 713 -8.23 -25.78 -7.28
CA GLY A 713 -8.10 -24.59 -6.42
C GLY A 713 -9.04 -23.49 -6.87
N ILE A 714 -9.58 -22.74 -5.92
CA ILE A 714 -10.40 -21.55 -6.21
C ILE A 714 -9.47 -20.41 -6.64
N PRO A 715 -9.77 -19.70 -7.74
CA PRO A 715 -8.95 -18.58 -8.22
C PRO A 715 -8.81 -17.48 -7.17
N LYS A 716 -7.67 -16.79 -7.17
CA LYS A 716 -7.48 -15.63 -6.31
C LYS A 716 -8.47 -14.53 -6.67
N GLY A 717 -9.20 -14.04 -5.69
CA GLY A 717 -10.22 -13.00 -5.87
C GLY A 717 -11.66 -13.54 -5.90
N THR A 718 -11.86 -14.86 -5.96
CA THR A 718 -13.18 -15.49 -5.82
C THR A 718 -13.37 -15.93 -4.38
N SER A 719 -14.42 -15.45 -3.71
CA SER A 719 -14.78 -15.95 -2.37
C SER A 719 -15.30 -17.38 -2.46
N PRO A 720 -14.98 -18.27 -1.50
CA PRO A 720 -15.56 -19.61 -1.45
C PRO A 720 -17.09 -19.61 -1.37
N GLY A 721 -17.67 -18.56 -0.78
CA GLY A 721 -19.11 -18.32 -0.73
C GLY A 721 -19.74 -18.06 -2.10
N ASP A 722 -19.00 -17.43 -3.00
CA ASP A 722 -19.45 -17.02 -4.34
C ASP A 722 -19.26 -18.12 -5.40
N VAL A 723 -18.71 -19.29 -5.02
CA VAL A 723 -18.53 -20.40 -5.95
C VAL A 723 -19.85 -21.15 -6.13
N GLU A 724 -20.41 -21.06 -7.32
CA GLU A 724 -21.59 -21.81 -7.76
C GLU A 724 -21.17 -23.10 -8.47
N LEU A 725 -22.12 -24.04 -8.63
CA LEU A 725 -21.91 -25.36 -9.25
C LEU A 725 -21.28 -25.23 -10.65
N GLU A 726 -21.77 -24.30 -11.47
CA GLU A 726 -21.28 -24.10 -12.84
C GLU A 726 -19.79 -23.71 -12.86
N LEU A 727 -19.39 -22.74 -12.02
CA LEU A 727 -17.99 -22.35 -11.89
C LEU A 727 -17.13 -23.49 -11.34
N ALA A 728 -17.66 -24.25 -10.39
CA ALA A 728 -16.97 -25.39 -9.78
C ALA A 728 -16.67 -26.47 -10.83
N LEU A 729 -17.63 -26.82 -11.68
CA LEU A 729 -17.47 -27.78 -12.75
C LEU A 729 -16.46 -27.28 -13.80
N LYS A 730 -16.50 -26.00 -14.20
CA LYS A 730 -15.50 -25.38 -15.06
C LYS A 730 -14.10 -25.47 -14.45
N LEU A 731 -13.94 -25.23 -13.16
CA LEU A 731 -12.65 -25.34 -12.47
C LEU A 731 -12.16 -26.78 -12.37
N LEU A 732 -13.06 -27.72 -12.14
CA LEU A 732 -12.78 -29.16 -12.14
C LEU A 732 -12.44 -29.69 -13.54
N SER A 733 -12.87 -29.06 -14.61
CA SER A 733 -12.49 -29.46 -15.99
C SER A 733 -11.01 -29.15 -16.33
N LEU A 734 -10.36 -28.30 -15.54
CA LEU A 734 -8.96 -27.96 -15.76
C LEU A 734 -7.99 -29.04 -15.25
N PRO A 735 -6.84 -29.28 -15.93
CA PRO A 735 -6.45 -28.63 -17.18
C PRO A 735 -7.24 -29.17 -18.37
N ARG A 736 -7.78 -28.26 -19.22
CA ARG A 736 -8.47 -28.63 -20.45
C ARG A 736 -7.53 -28.64 -21.65
N GLU A 737 -7.73 -29.59 -22.58
CA GLU A 737 -7.03 -29.59 -23.86
C GLU A 737 -7.67 -28.56 -24.80
N ILE A 738 -6.83 -27.67 -25.37
CA ILE A 738 -7.26 -26.63 -26.32
C ILE A 738 -7.22 -27.18 -27.75
N GLY A 739 -6.25 -28.06 -28.03
CA GLY A 739 -5.99 -28.64 -29.34
C GLY A 739 -4.53 -29.02 -29.49
N LYS A 740 -4.13 -29.43 -30.69
CA LYS A 740 -2.77 -29.82 -31.00
C LYS A 740 -1.98 -28.67 -31.61
N HIS A 741 -0.70 -28.55 -31.23
CA HIS A 741 0.18 -27.53 -31.77
C HIS A 741 0.41 -27.78 -33.26
N PRO A 742 0.28 -26.79 -34.16
CA PRO A 742 0.30 -26.99 -35.60
C PRO A 742 1.63 -27.58 -36.14
N GLU A 743 2.76 -27.28 -35.50
CA GLU A 743 4.09 -27.73 -35.94
C GLU A 743 4.54 -29.05 -35.29
N THR A 744 4.19 -29.27 -34.02
CA THR A 744 4.69 -30.41 -33.24
C THR A 744 3.70 -31.57 -33.16
N GLY A 745 2.40 -31.30 -33.39
CA GLY A 745 1.31 -32.27 -33.19
C GLY A 745 1.00 -32.63 -31.74
N GLU A 746 1.76 -32.08 -30.76
CA GLU A 746 1.56 -32.35 -29.34
C GLU A 746 0.43 -31.49 -28.75
N PRO A 747 -0.28 -31.98 -27.71
CA PRO A 747 -1.42 -31.25 -27.15
C PRO A 747 -1.02 -29.98 -26.40
N ILE A 748 -1.82 -28.94 -26.58
CA ILE A 748 -1.78 -27.72 -25.79
C ILE A 748 -2.89 -27.76 -24.75
N THR A 749 -2.56 -27.52 -23.51
CA THR A 749 -3.54 -27.50 -22.39
C THR A 749 -3.59 -26.14 -21.71
N ALA A 750 -4.80 -25.71 -21.34
CA ALA A 750 -5.01 -24.55 -20.46
C ALA A 750 -5.25 -25.02 -19.01
N GLY A 751 -4.71 -24.31 -18.05
CA GLY A 751 -4.84 -24.66 -16.66
C GLY A 751 -4.60 -23.51 -15.70
N LEU A 752 -4.90 -23.73 -14.44
CA LEU A 752 -4.66 -22.81 -13.33
C LEU A 752 -3.49 -23.30 -12.48
N GLY A 753 -2.49 -22.47 -12.30
CA GLY A 753 -1.31 -22.76 -11.50
C GLY A 753 -1.13 -21.77 -10.35
N ARG A 754 -0.16 -22.04 -9.48
CA ARG A 754 0.14 -21.14 -8.33
C ARG A 754 0.55 -19.71 -8.72
N PHE A 755 0.91 -19.49 -9.97
CA PHE A 755 1.28 -18.19 -10.54
C PHE A 755 0.17 -17.57 -11.41
N GLY A 756 -1.01 -18.18 -11.45
CA GLY A 756 -2.14 -17.74 -12.26
C GLY A 756 -2.46 -18.68 -13.40
N PRO A 757 -3.38 -18.28 -14.30
CA PRO A 757 -3.75 -19.06 -15.47
C PRO A 757 -2.61 -19.17 -16.48
N PHE A 758 -2.50 -20.32 -17.14
CA PHE A 758 -1.43 -20.61 -18.09
C PHE A 758 -1.91 -21.51 -19.24
N VAL A 759 -1.20 -21.45 -20.36
CA VAL A 759 -1.22 -22.48 -21.39
C VAL A 759 0.10 -23.25 -21.35
N LYS A 760 0.01 -24.55 -21.55
CA LYS A 760 1.15 -25.49 -21.52
C LYS A 760 1.26 -26.23 -22.82
N HIS A 761 2.46 -26.28 -23.38
CA HIS A 761 2.87 -27.13 -24.48
C HIS A 761 4.19 -27.80 -24.10
N GLU A 762 4.22 -29.12 -24.06
CA GLU A 762 5.33 -29.91 -23.54
C GLU A 762 5.86 -29.46 -22.17
N LYS A 763 7.05 -28.83 -22.16
CA LYS A 763 7.71 -28.29 -20.95
C LYS A 763 7.58 -26.77 -20.84
N THR A 764 6.97 -26.10 -21.82
CA THR A 764 6.81 -24.65 -21.86
C THR A 764 5.48 -24.26 -21.23
N TYR A 765 5.55 -23.35 -20.28
CA TYR A 765 4.39 -22.73 -19.64
C TYR A 765 4.38 -21.25 -20.01
N ALA A 766 3.32 -20.77 -20.64
CA ALA A 766 3.09 -19.36 -20.93
C ALA A 766 1.89 -18.88 -20.09
N SER A 767 2.09 -17.79 -19.32
CA SER A 767 1.00 -17.18 -18.54
C SER A 767 0.05 -16.46 -19.50
N LEU A 768 -1.23 -16.48 -19.19
CA LEU A 768 -2.24 -15.71 -19.89
C LEU A 768 -2.03 -14.22 -19.56
N GLU A 769 -2.35 -13.34 -20.50
CA GLU A 769 -2.29 -11.89 -20.35
C GLU A 769 -3.65 -11.33 -19.89
N ALA A 770 -3.68 -10.05 -19.49
CA ALA A 770 -4.91 -9.38 -19.11
C ALA A 770 -5.88 -9.35 -20.31
N GLY A 771 -7.05 -9.95 -20.14
CA GLY A 771 -8.06 -10.12 -21.17
C GLY A 771 -8.18 -11.53 -21.76
N ASP A 772 -7.21 -12.44 -21.45
CA ASP A 772 -7.30 -13.84 -21.81
C ASP A 772 -7.96 -14.65 -20.68
N GLU A 773 -9.02 -15.40 -20.98
CA GLU A 773 -9.68 -16.27 -20.00
C GLU A 773 -9.30 -17.74 -20.19
N VAL A 774 -8.98 -18.44 -19.08
CA VAL A 774 -8.50 -19.82 -19.11
C VAL A 774 -9.53 -20.79 -19.67
N PHE A 775 -10.81 -20.46 -19.55
CA PHE A 775 -11.91 -21.29 -20.02
C PHE A 775 -12.19 -21.12 -21.51
N ASP A 776 -11.88 -19.94 -22.07
CA ASP A 776 -12.30 -19.55 -23.42
C ASP A 776 -11.13 -19.39 -24.40
N ILE A 777 -9.89 -19.43 -23.90
CA ILE A 777 -8.71 -19.28 -24.77
C ILE A 777 -8.70 -20.34 -25.89
N GLY A 778 -8.62 -19.86 -27.13
CA GLY A 778 -8.57 -20.69 -28.32
C GLY A 778 -7.15 -21.07 -28.74
N LEU A 779 -7.05 -22.03 -29.66
CA LEU A 779 -5.77 -22.61 -30.12
C LEU A 779 -4.80 -21.56 -30.68
N ASN A 780 -5.27 -20.65 -31.53
CA ASN A 780 -4.41 -19.65 -32.19
C ASN A 780 -3.75 -18.74 -31.15
N ARG A 781 -4.53 -18.26 -30.17
CA ARG A 781 -4.00 -17.40 -29.09
C ARG A 781 -3.02 -18.17 -28.19
N ALA A 782 -3.33 -19.42 -27.87
CA ALA A 782 -2.46 -20.29 -27.09
C ALA A 782 -1.10 -20.54 -27.78
N VAL A 783 -1.10 -20.81 -29.08
CA VAL A 783 0.13 -20.96 -29.89
C VAL A 783 0.94 -19.67 -29.91
N THR A 784 0.28 -18.50 -30.05
CA THR A 784 0.94 -17.19 -30.00
C THR A 784 1.64 -16.95 -28.67
N LEU A 785 0.96 -17.18 -27.54
CA LEU A 785 1.54 -17.03 -26.21
C LEU A 785 2.74 -17.97 -25.96
N ILE A 786 2.65 -19.20 -26.48
CA ILE A 786 3.74 -20.18 -26.40
C ILE A 786 4.94 -19.73 -27.24
N ALA A 787 4.70 -19.27 -28.48
CA ALA A 787 5.75 -18.76 -29.36
C ALA A 787 6.45 -17.53 -28.78
N GLU A 788 5.69 -16.57 -28.24
CA GLU A 788 6.25 -15.41 -27.53
C GLU A 788 7.07 -15.82 -26.32
N LYS A 789 6.62 -16.82 -25.56
CA LYS A 789 7.36 -17.33 -24.41
C LYS A 789 8.67 -17.99 -24.82
N ILE A 790 8.67 -18.72 -25.92
CA ILE A 790 9.87 -19.34 -26.49
C ILE A 790 10.82 -18.24 -27.01
N ALA A 791 10.30 -17.24 -27.71
CA ALA A 791 11.08 -16.11 -28.24
C ALA A 791 11.72 -15.26 -27.12
N LYS A 792 11.02 -15.05 -26.02
CA LYS A 792 11.52 -14.35 -24.82
C LYS A 792 12.59 -15.16 -24.07
N GLY A 793 12.79 -16.43 -24.40
CA GLY A 793 13.74 -17.34 -23.78
C GLY A 793 13.43 -17.65 -22.30
N PRO A 794 14.16 -18.54 -21.65
CA PRO A 794 13.97 -18.80 -20.22
C PRO A 794 14.26 -17.52 -19.44
N SER A 795 13.29 -17.04 -18.68
CA SER A 795 13.46 -15.88 -17.81
C SER A 795 14.63 -16.16 -16.87
N ARG A 796 15.72 -15.43 -17.05
CA ARG A 796 16.85 -15.49 -16.13
C ARG A 796 16.33 -15.12 -14.74
N ARG A 797 16.43 -16.05 -13.80
CA ARG A 797 16.23 -15.72 -12.39
C ARG A 797 17.17 -14.55 -12.07
N PHE A 798 16.60 -13.43 -11.70
CA PHE A 798 17.35 -12.28 -11.20
C PHE A 798 18.33 -12.80 -10.14
N GLY A 799 19.65 -12.71 -10.40
CA GLY A 799 20.68 -12.94 -9.39
C GLY A 799 21.58 -14.17 -9.58
N ALA A 800 21.52 -14.95 -10.65
CA ALA A 800 22.55 -15.96 -10.88
C ALA A 800 23.63 -15.40 -11.84
N ASP A 801 24.79 -15.06 -11.27
CA ASP A 801 26.01 -14.76 -12.04
C ASP A 801 26.33 -15.97 -12.93
N PRO A 802 26.39 -15.83 -14.27
CA PRO A 802 26.77 -16.95 -15.15
C PRO A 802 28.15 -17.51 -14.82
N GLY A 803 29.00 -16.71 -14.18
CA GLY A 803 30.35 -17.06 -13.80
C GLY A 803 31.32 -16.99 -14.99
N LYS A 804 32.60 -16.76 -14.67
CA LYS A 804 33.72 -16.78 -15.59
C LYS A 804 34.44 -18.13 -15.46
N ALA A 805 34.50 -18.90 -16.54
CA ALA A 805 35.30 -20.14 -16.58
C ALA A 805 36.79 -19.78 -16.58
N ILE A 806 37.57 -20.40 -15.69
CA ILE A 806 38.99 -20.13 -15.53
C ILE A 806 39.88 -21.34 -15.84
N GLY A 807 39.31 -22.48 -16.16
CA GLY A 807 39.99 -23.71 -16.50
C GLY A 807 39.28 -24.95 -15.98
N ASP A 808 39.89 -26.11 -16.12
CA ASP A 808 39.32 -27.40 -15.71
C ASP A 808 40.03 -27.94 -14.44
N HIS A 809 39.22 -28.48 -13.53
CA HIS A 809 39.70 -29.22 -12.38
C HIS A 809 40.05 -30.64 -12.82
N PRO A 810 41.17 -31.27 -12.34
CA PRO A 810 41.60 -32.58 -12.78
C PRO A 810 40.56 -33.70 -12.71
N THR A 811 39.61 -33.61 -11.77
CA THR A 811 38.60 -34.65 -11.49
C THR A 811 37.16 -34.16 -11.52
N LEU A 812 36.87 -32.83 -11.41
CA LEU A 812 35.54 -32.28 -11.18
C LEU A 812 34.98 -31.48 -12.38
N GLY A 813 35.75 -31.37 -13.48
CA GLY A 813 35.33 -30.62 -14.65
C GLY A 813 35.57 -29.12 -14.54
N THR A 814 34.92 -28.30 -15.38
CA THR A 814 35.19 -26.88 -15.55
C THR A 814 34.96 -26.06 -14.27
N ILE A 815 36.00 -25.33 -13.85
CA ILE A 815 35.95 -24.40 -12.73
C ILE A 815 35.37 -23.06 -13.18
N THR A 816 34.36 -22.61 -12.49
CA THR A 816 33.69 -21.32 -12.76
C THR A 816 33.75 -20.43 -11.54
N VAL A 817 34.21 -19.19 -11.71
CA VAL A 817 34.16 -18.15 -10.68
C VAL A 817 32.80 -17.45 -10.75
N LYS A 818 32.11 -17.33 -9.60
CA LYS A 818 30.76 -16.74 -9.51
C LYS A 818 30.66 -15.82 -8.31
N SER A 819 29.70 -14.89 -8.37
CA SER A 819 29.26 -14.10 -7.21
C SER A 819 28.03 -14.75 -6.58
N GLY A 820 28.03 -14.92 -5.27
CA GLY A 820 26.94 -15.50 -4.50
C GLY A 820 26.47 -14.61 -3.35
N ARG A 821 25.39 -15.05 -2.68
CA ARG A 821 24.81 -14.34 -1.51
C ARG A 821 25.81 -14.13 -0.37
N TYR A 822 26.84 -14.97 -0.29
CA TYR A 822 27.84 -14.97 0.76
C TYR A 822 29.24 -14.55 0.28
N GLY A 823 29.32 -13.87 -0.89
CA GLY A 823 30.57 -13.43 -1.51
C GLY A 823 30.91 -14.18 -2.79
N ALA A 824 32.07 -13.87 -3.37
CA ALA A 824 32.59 -14.56 -4.53
C ALA A 824 33.00 -15.98 -4.21
N TYR A 825 32.80 -16.93 -5.13
CA TYR A 825 33.14 -18.32 -4.94
C TYR A 825 33.55 -19.00 -6.26
N VAL A 826 34.35 -20.06 -6.14
CA VAL A 826 34.67 -20.97 -7.24
C VAL A 826 33.82 -22.23 -7.15
N THR A 827 33.40 -22.78 -8.29
CA THR A 827 32.60 -24.00 -8.33
C THR A 827 33.07 -24.94 -9.41
N ALA A 828 33.20 -26.23 -9.09
CA ALA A 828 33.40 -27.32 -10.04
C ALA A 828 32.77 -28.62 -9.50
N GLY A 829 32.15 -29.44 -10.36
CA GLY A 829 31.54 -30.71 -9.98
C GLY A 829 30.48 -30.68 -8.89
N GLY A 830 29.88 -29.50 -8.63
CA GLY A 830 28.89 -29.29 -7.55
C GLY A 830 29.50 -28.94 -6.21
N VAL A 831 30.79 -28.77 -6.09
CA VAL A 831 31.52 -28.25 -4.92
C VAL A 831 31.66 -26.74 -5.09
N ASN A 832 31.24 -25.97 -4.07
CA ASN A 832 31.33 -24.51 -4.03
C ASN A 832 32.33 -24.12 -2.93
N ALA A 833 33.42 -23.43 -3.27
CA ALA A 833 34.39 -22.90 -2.32
C ALA A 833 34.43 -21.39 -2.36
N THR A 834 34.28 -20.74 -1.22
CA THR A 834 34.30 -19.26 -1.10
C THR A 834 35.72 -18.78 -1.35
N ILE A 835 35.86 -17.72 -2.15
CA ILE A 835 37.13 -17.04 -2.37
C ILE A 835 37.39 -16.17 -1.11
N PRO A 836 38.59 -16.25 -0.50
CA PRO A 836 39.00 -15.39 0.60
C PRO A 836 38.88 -13.89 0.21
N SER A 837 38.58 -13.04 1.19
CA SER A 837 38.33 -11.60 0.97
C SER A 837 39.57 -10.79 0.53
N ASP A 838 40.75 -11.35 0.68
CA ASP A 838 42.03 -10.81 0.24
C ASP A 838 42.36 -11.09 -1.22
N ILE A 839 41.53 -11.91 -1.90
CA ILE A 839 41.69 -12.23 -3.32
C ILE A 839 40.51 -11.64 -4.10
N GLU A 840 40.79 -10.77 -5.03
CA GLU A 840 39.76 -10.23 -5.93
C GLU A 840 39.20 -11.34 -6.85
N LYS A 841 37.86 -11.30 -7.05
CA LYS A 841 37.13 -12.29 -7.88
C LYS A 841 37.78 -12.54 -9.24
N ASP A 842 38.23 -11.49 -9.92
CA ASP A 842 38.77 -11.56 -11.27
C ASP A 842 40.28 -11.88 -11.31
N ALA A 843 40.97 -11.89 -10.17
CA ALA A 843 42.39 -12.18 -9.99
C ALA A 843 42.66 -13.64 -9.53
N VAL A 844 41.61 -14.45 -9.33
CA VAL A 844 41.76 -15.85 -8.91
C VAL A 844 42.40 -16.66 -10.03
N THR A 845 43.54 -17.26 -9.72
CA THR A 845 44.26 -18.13 -10.65
C THR A 845 43.72 -19.57 -10.61
N LEU A 846 43.92 -20.35 -11.71
CA LEU A 846 43.48 -21.74 -11.78
C LEU A 846 44.05 -22.62 -10.65
N PRO A 847 45.35 -22.56 -10.29
CA PRO A 847 45.85 -23.32 -9.16
C PRO A 847 45.22 -22.97 -7.82
N GLN A 848 44.95 -21.68 -7.57
CA GLN A 848 44.26 -21.25 -6.35
C GLN A 848 42.86 -21.79 -6.27
N ALA A 849 42.12 -21.73 -7.39
CA ALA A 849 40.75 -22.24 -7.48
C ALA A 849 40.66 -23.75 -7.26
N ILE A 850 41.62 -24.54 -7.81
CA ILE A 850 41.75 -25.98 -7.56
C ILE A 850 41.98 -26.22 -6.06
N ALA A 851 42.93 -25.53 -5.45
CA ALA A 851 43.23 -25.69 -4.02
C ALA A 851 42.01 -25.39 -3.13
N LEU A 852 41.27 -24.32 -3.40
CA LEU A 852 40.05 -23.96 -2.66
C LEU A 852 38.95 -25.02 -2.80
N ILE A 853 38.80 -25.60 -3.98
CA ILE A 853 37.79 -26.64 -4.26
C ILE A 853 38.20 -27.94 -3.55
N ASP A 854 39.46 -28.33 -3.61
CA ASP A 854 39.96 -29.54 -2.96
C ASP A 854 39.89 -29.46 -1.44
N GLU A 855 40.27 -28.34 -0.85
CA GLU A 855 40.12 -28.07 0.58
C GLU A 855 38.64 -28.16 1.02
N ARG A 856 37.71 -27.61 0.21
CA ARG A 856 36.30 -27.66 0.52
C ARG A 856 35.70 -29.06 0.34
N ALA A 857 36.16 -29.82 -0.63
CA ALA A 857 35.77 -31.20 -0.84
C ALA A 857 36.24 -32.09 0.30
N ALA A 858 37.48 -31.90 0.78
CA ALA A 858 38.04 -32.61 1.93
C ALA A 858 37.29 -32.33 3.25
N LYS A 859 36.77 -31.12 3.48
CA LYS A 859 35.96 -30.73 4.65
C LYS A 859 34.50 -31.23 4.60
N GLY A 860 34.11 -32.12 3.66
CA GLY A 860 32.80 -32.77 3.62
C GLY A 860 31.65 -31.88 3.07
N GLY A 861 31.98 -30.81 2.39
CA GLY A 861 31.02 -29.87 1.81
C GLY A 861 30.63 -30.21 0.38
N GLY A 862 29.71 -31.18 0.20
CA GLY A 862 29.11 -31.50 -1.11
C GLY A 862 29.48 -32.89 -1.61
N LYS A 863 28.49 -33.77 -1.76
CA LYS A 863 28.68 -35.08 -2.42
C LYS A 863 28.87 -34.83 -3.91
N PRO A 864 29.98 -35.32 -4.55
CA PRO A 864 30.20 -35.14 -5.96
C PRO A 864 29.18 -35.97 -6.78
N LYS A 865 28.44 -35.31 -7.64
CA LYS A 865 27.67 -35.98 -8.69
C LYS A 865 28.67 -36.43 -9.75
N LYS A 866 28.83 -37.75 -9.91
CA LYS A 866 29.61 -38.33 -10.98
C LYS A 866 29.25 -37.74 -12.34
N ALA A 867 30.24 -37.26 -13.08
CA ALA A 867 30.11 -36.70 -14.41
C ALA A 867 29.50 -37.74 -15.37
N ALA A 868 28.48 -37.36 -16.11
CA ALA A 868 27.88 -38.11 -17.19
C ALA A 868 28.86 -38.17 -18.36
N LYS A 869 29.17 -39.39 -18.84
CA LYS A 869 29.98 -39.62 -20.05
C LYS A 869 29.27 -39.02 -21.28
N PRO A 870 30.03 -38.54 -22.29
CA PRO A 870 29.46 -37.95 -23.50
C PRO A 870 28.74 -38.98 -24.38
N ALA A 871 27.59 -38.62 -24.88
CA ALA A 871 26.74 -39.42 -25.74
C ALA A 871 27.40 -39.63 -27.12
N LYS A 872 27.61 -40.88 -27.50
CA LYS A 872 27.93 -41.30 -28.87
C LYS A 872 26.64 -41.41 -29.70
N LYS A 873 26.75 -40.93 -30.95
CA LYS A 873 25.72 -40.90 -32.00
C LYS A 873 25.09 -42.26 -32.26
N ALA A 874 23.83 -42.17 -32.64
CA ALA A 874 22.94 -43.21 -33.07
C ALA A 874 23.47 -44.16 -34.15
N LYS A 875 23.07 -45.44 -34.09
CA LYS A 875 22.67 -46.26 -35.26
C LYS A 875 21.63 -47.30 -34.85
N ALA A 876 20.78 -47.54 -35.80
CA ALA A 876 19.48 -48.13 -35.83
C ALA A 876 19.40 -49.68 -35.60
N THR A 877 18.16 -50.06 -35.23
CA THR A 877 17.41 -51.30 -35.56
C THR A 877 17.83 -52.66 -35.01
N LYS A 878 16.97 -53.32 -34.28
CA LYS A 878 16.05 -54.40 -34.59
C LYS A 878 15.65 -55.21 -33.37
N SER A 879 14.33 -55.34 -33.26
CA SER A 879 13.50 -56.50 -32.88
C SER A 879 14.04 -57.62 -31.99
N GLY A 880 13.21 -58.04 -31.07
CA GLY A 880 13.11 -59.44 -30.64
C GLY A 880 12.81 -59.63 -29.16
N ASP A 881 11.60 -59.88 -28.88
CA ASP A 881 10.96 -60.81 -27.99
C ASP A 881 11.58 -61.30 -26.68
N ASP A 882 10.70 -61.33 -25.73
CA ASP A 882 10.35 -62.37 -24.80
C ASP A 882 10.84 -62.35 -23.34
N ALA A 883 9.79 -62.46 -22.53
CA ALA A 883 9.63 -63.24 -21.29
C ALA A 883 10.08 -62.67 -19.96
N ALA A 884 9.05 -62.41 -19.17
CA ALA A 884 8.98 -62.34 -17.69
C ALA A 884 9.33 -63.68 -17.02
N PRO A 885 9.17 -63.90 -15.76
CA PRO A 885 9.37 -63.12 -14.51
C PRO A 885 10.10 -63.94 -13.41
N LYS A 886 10.34 -63.38 -12.25
CA LYS A 886 10.25 -64.05 -10.89
C LYS A 886 10.98 -63.23 -9.84
N THR A 887 10.23 -62.70 -8.92
CA THR A 887 9.84 -63.12 -7.57
C THR A 887 10.89 -62.97 -6.45
N LYS A 888 10.36 -62.30 -5.42
CA LYS A 888 10.49 -62.49 -3.95
C LYS A 888 11.75 -62.08 -3.19
N LYS A 889 11.52 -61.12 -2.31
CA LYS A 889 11.67 -61.02 -0.82
C LYS A 889 12.43 -62.19 -0.10
N PRO A 890 12.84 -62.10 1.21
CA PRO A 890 12.71 -61.04 2.21
C PRO A 890 13.91 -60.90 3.21
N ALA A 891 13.79 -59.85 4.05
CA ALA A 891 14.03 -59.69 5.49
C ALA A 891 15.08 -60.49 6.29
N ALA A 892 15.74 -59.81 7.21
CA ALA A 892 15.92 -60.09 8.65
C ALA A 892 16.87 -59.06 9.26
N LYS A 893 16.41 -58.27 10.20
CA LYS A 893 16.38 -58.37 11.67
C LYS A 893 17.73 -58.82 12.33
N LYS A 894 18.25 -58.00 13.23
CA LYS A 894 18.64 -58.20 14.64
C LYS A 894 19.75 -57.20 15.02
N ALA A 895 19.84 -56.59 16.10
CA ALA A 895 19.38 -56.55 17.48
C ALA A 895 20.49 -55.94 18.31
N ALA A 896 20.11 -55.02 19.13
CA ALA A 896 20.50 -54.67 20.48
C ALA A 896 21.75 -55.23 21.13
N LYS A 897 22.43 -54.33 21.86
CA LYS A 897 23.02 -54.49 23.23
C LYS A 897 23.52 -53.12 23.65
N THR A 898 22.97 -52.45 24.62
CA THR A 898 22.94 -52.43 26.10
C THR A 898 24.30 -52.44 26.78
N LYS A 899 24.26 -51.57 27.77
CA LYS A 899 25.05 -51.48 29.02
C LYS A 899 26.26 -50.55 28.99
N SER A 900 26.54 -49.79 30.02
CA SER A 900 26.08 -49.65 31.41
C SER A 900 26.74 -48.46 32.03
N ASP A 901 26.03 -47.79 32.92
CA ASP A 901 26.38 -47.45 34.30
C ASP A 901 27.79 -46.82 34.58
N SER A 902 27.88 -45.79 35.32
CA SER A 902 27.58 -45.73 36.78
C SER A 902 27.83 -44.32 37.35
N THR A 903 26.95 -43.90 38.21
CA THR A 903 27.14 -43.50 39.61
C THR A 903 28.01 -42.25 39.84
N SER A 904 27.72 -41.31 40.70
CA SER A 904 26.90 -41.26 41.91
C SER A 904 27.10 -39.93 42.62
N LYS A 905 26.09 -39.58 43.44
CA LYS A 905 26.13 -38.88 44.73
C LYS A 905 26.47 -37.39 44.74
N ALA A 906 25.81 -36.59 45.46
CA ALA A 906 24.76 -36.56 46.46
C ALA A 906 24.88 -35.26 47.26
N ARG A 907 23.74 -34.75 47.70
CA ARG A 907 23.48 -34.03 48.98
C ARG A 907 24.27 -32.71 49.25
N ALA A 908 23.59 -31.66 49.74
CA ALA A 908 22.64 -31.50 50.83
C ALA A 908 21.97 -30.12 50.70
N ALA A 909 20.79 -30.04 50.89
CA ALA A 909 19.81 -29.45 51.76
C ALA A 909 20.36 -28.69 53.00
N VAL A 910 19.69 -27.56 53.27
CA VAL A 910 19.24 -27.01 54.55
C VAL A 910 18.60 -25.65 54.19
N SER A 911 17.31 -25.47 54.19
CA SER A 911 16.26 -25.21 55.18
C SER A 911 16.35 -23.86 55.88
N SER A 912 15.16 -23.27 55.79
CA SER A 912 14.40 -22.48 56.80
C SER A 912 14.77 -21.02 56.92
N THR A 913 13.88 -20.07 57.04
CA THR A 913 12.56 -20.01 57.69
C THR A 913 11.92 -18.68 57.37
N ALA A 914 10.60 -18.76 57.28
CA ALA A 914 9.57 -17.77 57.41
C ALA A 914 9.81 -16.61 58.39
N LYS A 915 9.18 -15.46 58.08
CA LYS A 915 8.22 -14.77 58.96
C LYS A 915 7.65 -13.54 58.25
N THR A 916 6.38 -13.61 57.91
CA THR A 916 5.22 -12.90 58.42
C THR A 916 5.22 -11.37 58.38
N SER A 917 4.17 -10.91 57.70
CA SER A 917 3.47 -9.57 57.69
C SER A 917 3.29 -8.97 59.11
N PRO A 918 2.79 -7.72 59.24
CA PRO A 918 1.48 -7.20 58.72
C PRO A 918 1.36 -5.69 58.40
N VAL A 919 0.41 -5.37 57.47
CA VAL A 919 -0.72 -4.43 57.54
C VAL A 919 -0.62 -3.15 58.38
N LYS A 920 -0.98 -2.00 57.74
CA LYS A 920 -1.96 -0.99 58.19
C LYS A 920 -2.11 0.09 57.12
N THR A 921 -3.24 0.12 56.45
CA THR A 921 -4.44 1.01 56.53
C THR A 921 -4.22 2.53 56.58
N SER A 922 -4.79 3.13 55.56
CA SER A 922 -5.41 4.45 55.32
C SER A 922 -5.64 5.37 56.51
N PRO A 923 -6.00 6.69 56.39
CA PRO A 923 -6.98 7.23 55.42
C PRO A 923 -6.77 8.70 54.96
N THR A 924 -7.51 9.03 53.89
CA THR A 924 -8.27 10.26 53.55
C THR A 924 -7.88 11.63 54.05
N LYS A 925 -7.85 12.60 53.11
CA LYS A 925 -8.76 13.79 53.21
C LYS A 925 -8.81 14.54 51.86
N ALA A 926 -10.06 14.82 51.52
CA ALA A 926 -10.51 15.74 50.48
C ALA A 926 -10.33 17.21 50.91
N ALA A 927 -10.19 18.13 49.96
CA ALA A 927 -10.65 19.53 49.99
C ALA A 927 -10.64 20.04 48.54
N ALA A 928 -11.66 20.23 47.97
CA ALA A 928 -12.68 21.20 47.60
C ALA A 928 -12.17 22.62 47.30
N ALA A 929 -12.56 23.02 46.06
CA ALA A 929 -13.05 24.33 45.63
C ALA A 929 -12.13 25.54 45.60
N LYS A 930 -12.02 26.18 44.42
CA LYS A 930 -12.67 27.46 44.12
C LYS A 930 -12.26 28.00 42.75
N ALA A 931 -13.26 28.24 41.93
CA ALA A 931 -13.17 29.20 40.83
C ALA A 931 -13.18 30.64 41.40
N PRO A 932 -12.65 31.60 40.70
CA PRO A 932 -13.24 32.93 40.74
C PRO A 932 -13.63 33.48 39.36
N ALA A 933 -14.60 34.33 39.53
CA ALA A 933 -15.45 35.03 38.63
C ALA A 933 -14.77 36.03 37.68
N LYS A 934 -15.57 36.37 36.66
CA LYS A 934 -15.52 37.51 35.74
C LYS A 934 -15.15 38.85 36.40
N LYS A 935 -14.37 39.64 35.65
CA LYS A 935 -14.59 41.09 35.58
C LYS A 935 -14.40 41.62 34.19
N SER A 936 -15.38 42.36 33.77
CA SER A 936 -15.59 43.13 32.57
C SER A 936 -14.87 44.49 32.60
N ALA A 937 -14.90 45.14 31.45
CA ALA A 937 -14.68 46.52 31.08
C ALA A 937 -13.23 46.86 30.69
N GLY A 938 -12.94 47.65 29.65
CA GLY A 938 -13.68 48.40 28.67
C GLY A 938 -12.67 49.25 27.90
N THR A 939 -13.03 49.48 26.62
CA THR A 939 -12.70 50.65 25.78
C THR A 939 -11.29 51.22 25.70
N THR A 940 -10.67 51.12 24.60
CA THR A 940 -10.53 52.12 23.49
C THR A 940 -10.17 51.46 22.20
#